data_d66087540c79f3434a97f8e28f57c288
#
_entry.id   d66087540c79f3434a97f8e28f57c288
#
_cell.length_a   1.000
_cell.length_b   1.000
_cell.length_c   1.000
_cell.angle_alpha   90.00
_cell.angle_beta   90.00
_cell.angle_gamma   90.00
#
_symmetry.space_group_name_H-M   'P 1'
#
loop_
_entity.id
_entity.type
_entity.pdbx_description
1 polymer ?
#
loop_
_entity_poly.entity_id
_entity_poly.type
_entity_poly.pdbx_seq_one_letter_code
_entity_poly.pdbx_strand_id
1 'polypeptide(L)'
;MATEQMNNAQTNSTESDVKIPDDALIIIPVREMVLFPGAIAPIAIARPKSVAAAQQALREQRPVGIVLQRSPETEEPGPDDLYRVATIANIVRYITAPDGTHHIVCQGVQRARILDFLPETPFPAARIQQIPEPTTTSPEIEARALNLQRQAIEAIELLPQAPPELVAMFQSTTAPGALADLATSFMDIKPQDKQEVLETIDLSLRVEKVSKHLAERLEVLRISNEIGQKTRASFDERQREAILREQMATIQRQLGEGDGKAAEVAELNAAIAQAKMPPEAEAHAKKELRRYERMPEAAGEAGMVRTYLDWLIELPWALPAEKPIDIKEARRILDADHFGLEKIKSRIIEYLAVRKLAPQGKAPILCFVGPPGVGKTSLGQSIARAMDRPFVRVSLGGVHDEAEIRGHRRTYIGALPGNIIQGIKKAGSRNCVMMLDEIDKMGRGVQGDPSAAMLEVLDPEQNGTFRDNYLGVPFDLSRVVFIATANMLDQIPGPLLDRMELISLAGYTEDEKLEIAKRYLVRRQLEANGLTAEQAEIEPDALKLIVKGYTREAGVRNLEREIGKVFRHAAVQVAEGSAAKVVVTVKDIATVLGQPRFEGEIAQRTSIPGVATGLAWTPVGGDILFIEASRVPGRGGMILTGQLGDVMRESVQAAMTLVKSRASQLGIDPQLFEKSDIHVHVPAGATPKDGPSAGVAMYTALTSLLTNRTVRSDTAMTGEISLRGLVLPVGGIKEKVVAAAAAGLKRVMLPARNKRDYDDIPKSARDNLEFIWLERVDEAIAAALEPAEAKVEAAE
;
A
#
# COMPACT_ATOMS: atom_id res chain seq x y z
N MET A 1 21.76 26.22 -65.49
CA MET A 1 22.85 27.10 -65.11
C MET A 1 22.99 26.98 -63.64
N ALA A 2 23.86 26.47 -63.18
CA ALA A 2 25.24 26.12 -63.00
C ALA A 2 25.33 25.33 -61.73
N THR A 3 25.78 24.09 -61.81
CA THR A 3 27.12 23.53 -61.62
C THR A 3 27.70 23.71 -60.23
N GLU A 4 27.80 22.49 -59.57
CA GLU A 4 29.05 21.94 -59.02
C GLU A 4 29.66 22.64 -57.79
N GLN A 5 29.76 21.98 -56.70
CA GLN A 5 31.02 21.39 -56.24
C GLN A 5 30.87 20.38 -55.12
N MET A 6 31.41 19.23 -55.43
CA MET A 6 31.78 18.13 -54.50
C MET A 6 32.72 18.62 -53.42
N ASN A 7 32.56 18.06 -52.20
CA ASN A 7 33.75 17.78 -51.41
C ASN A 7 33.56 16.45 -50.63
N ASN A 8 34.29 15.47 -51.07
CA ASN A 8 34.64 14.22 -50.44
C ASN A 8 35.28 14.48 -49.06
N ALA A 9 34.69 13.98 -48.02
CA ALA A 9 35.43 13.67 -46.81
C ALA A 9 35.32 12.15 -46.58
N GLN A 10 36.27 11.45 -47.17
CA GLN A 10 36.61 10.07 -46.78
C GLN A 10 37.12 10.12 -45.36
N THR A 11 36.31 9.65 -44.42
CA THR A 11 36.80 9.17 -43.12
C THR A 11 37.20 7.71 -43.30
N ASN A 12 38.49 7.48 -43.48
CA ASN A 12 39.13 6.20 -43.30
C ASN A 12 38.94 5.77 -41.83
N SER A 13 37.97 4.94 -41.55
CA SER A 13 37.99 4.07 -40.38
C SER A 13 38.83 2.84 -40.73
N THR A 14 40.07 2.80 -40.24
CA THR A 14 40.86 1.58 -40.16
C THR A 14 40.07 0.58 -39.32
N GLU A 15 39.35 -0.33 -40.02
CA GLU A 15 38.84 -1.54 -39.41
C GLU A 15 40.08 -2.40 -39.06
N SER A 16 40.53 -2.31 -37.82
CA SER A 16 41.46 -3.31 -37.27
C SER A 16 40.72 -4.65 -37.21
N ASP A 17 41.15 -5.64 -38.00
CA ASP A 17 40.75 -7.02 -37.87
C ASP A 17 41.12 -7.50 -36.44
N VAL A 18 40.18 -7.38 -35.51
CA VAL A 18 40.33 -7.90 -34.14
C VAL A 18 40.20 -9.41 -34.24
N LYS A 19 41.29 -10.16 -34.28
CA LYS A 19 41.31 -11.63 -34.24
C LYS A 19 40.86 -12.06 -32.86
N ILE A 20 39.63 -12.52 -32.76
CA ILE A 20 39.10 -13.17 -31.53
C ILE A 20 39.76 -14.55 -31.44
N PRO A 21 40.35 -14.92 -30.30
CA PRO A 21 40.94 -16.23 -30.08
C PRO A 21 39.95 -17.38 -30.38
N ASP A 22 40.45 -18.51 -30.85
CA ASP A 22 39.59 -19.67 -31.21
C ASP A 22 38.87 -20.31 -30.00
N ASP A 23 39.38 -20.06 -28.79
CA ASP A 23 38.80 -20.48 -27.51
C ASP A 23 37.80 -19.46 -26.94
N ALA A 24 37.54 -18.34 -27.64
CA ALA A 24 36.62 -17.29 -27.21
C ALA A 24 35.36 -17.20 -28.09
N LEU A 25 34.23 -16.86 -27.44
CA LEU A 25 32.91 -16.72 -28.06
C LEU A 25 32.47 -15.26 -28.05
N ILE A 26 31.91 -14.80 -29.14
CA ILE A 26 31.28 -13.49 -29.25
C ILE A 26 29.99 -13.51 -28.44
N ILE A 27 29.81 -12.56 -27.51
CA ILE A 27 28.66 -12.55 -26.62
C ILE A 27 27.63 -11.47 -27.06
N ILE A 28 26.39 -11.88 -27.19
CA ILE A 28 25.26 -10.99 -27.48
C ILE A 28 24.33 -10.94 -26.27
N PRO A 29 24.32 -9.83 -25.50
CA PRO A 29 23.43 -9.66 -24.38
C PRO A 29 21.99 -9.44 -24.83
N VAL A 30 21.05 -10.13 -24.19
CA VAL A 30 19.59 -10.00 -24.40
C VAL A 30 18.88 -9.56 -23.12
N ARG A 31 17.76 -8.83 -23.27
CA ARG A 31 17.05 -8.21 -22.12
C ARG A 31 16.01 -9.11 -21.47
N GLU A 32 15.17 -9.71 -22.29
CA GLU A 32 13.91 -10.32 -21.81
C GLU A 32 13.70 -11.75 -22.30
N MET A 33 14.66 -12.33 -22.96
CA MET A 33 14.53 -13.69 -23.46
C MET A 33 15.72 -14.55 -23.09
N VAL A 34 15.49 -15.84 -22.95
CA VAL A 34 16.52 -16.86 -22.78
C VAL A 34 16.41 -17.83 -23.94
N LEU A 35 17.50 -18.00 -24.67
CA LEU A 35 17.61 -19.00 -25.74
C LEU A 35 18.05 -20.34 -25.16
N PHE A 36 17.28 -21.39 -25.42
CA PHE A 36 17.64 -22.75 -25.00
C PHE A 36 18.31 -23.53 -26.11
N PRO A 37 19.13 -24.55 -25.77
CA PRO A 37 19.66 -25.50 -26.76
C PRO A 37 18.51 -26.16 -27.56
N GLY A 38 18.66 -26.28 -28.86
CA GLY A 38 17.65 -26.80 -29.77
C GLY A 38 16.56 -25.83 -30.19
N ALA A 39 16.38 -24.72 -29.48
CA ALA A 39 15.38 -23.71 -29.81
C ALA A 39 15.85 -22.79 -30.95
N ILE A 40 14.90 -22.35 -31.80
CA ILE A 40 15.13 -21.31 -32.81
C ILE A 40 14.29 -20.10 -32.41
N ALA A 41 14.94 -18.97 -32.29
CA ALA A 41 14.24 -17.74 -31.91
C ALA A 41 14.77 -16.49 -32.65
N PRO A 42 13.87 -15.57 -33.05
CA PRO A 42 14.26 -14.26 -33.54
C PRO A 42 14.63 -13.36 -32.35
N ILE A 43 15.76 -12.69 -32.46
CA ILE A 43 16.31 -11.79 -31.44
C ILE A 43 16.48 -10.41 -32.05
N ALA A 44 15.84 -9.41 -31.50
CA ALA A 44 16.04 -8.03 -31.90
C ALA A 44 17.33 -7.50 -31.27
N ILE A 45 18.21 -6.91 -32.08
CA ILE A 45 19.44 -6.29 -31.65
C ILE A 45 19.45 -4.81 -32.04
N ALA A 46 19.42 -3.95 -31.03
CA ALA A 46 19.38 -2.50 -31.23
C ALA A 46 20.68 -1.82 -30.80
N ARG A 47 21.51 -2.45 -29.99
CA ARG A 47 22.75 -1.89 -29.48
C ARG A 47 23.86 -1.93 -30.55
N PRO A 48 24.61 -0.82 -30.80
CA PRO A 48 25.67 -0.81 -31.78
C PRO A 48 26.70 -1.93 -31.58
N LYS A 49 27.08 -2.23 -30.33
CA LYS A 49 28.00 -3.32 -29.98
C LYS A 49 27.43 -4.70 -30.32
N SER A 50 26.13 -4.92 -30.11
CA SER A 50 25.47 -6.19 -30.44
C SER A 50 25.30 -6.37 -31.95
N VAL A 51 25.05 -5.30 -32.68
CA VAL A 51 24.97 -5.30 -34.15
C VAL A 51 26.35 -5.63 -34.73
N ALA A 52 27.41 -4.96 -34.24
CA ALA A 52 28.79 -5.24 -34.66
C ALA A 52 29.21 -6.68 -34.35
N ALA A 53 28.83 -7.19 -33.14
CA ALA A 53 29.08 -8.56 -32.74
C ALA A 53 28.41 -9.57 -33.68
N ALA A 54 27.16 -9.38 -34.03
CA ALA A 54 26.40 -10.26 -34.91
C ALA A 54 26.95 -10.22 -36.37
N GLN A 55 27.33 -9.07 -36.85
CA GLN A 55 27.93 -8.91 -38.19
C GLN A 55 29.29 -9.56 -38.28
N GLN A 56 30.13 -9.44 -37.24
CA GLN A 56 31.44 -10.09 -37.20
C GLN A 56 31.30 -11.62 -37.14
N ALA A 57 30.38 -12.15 -36.28
CA ALA A 57 30.11 -13.56 -36.21
C ALA A 57 29.63 -14.18 -37.53
N LEU A 58 28.82 -13.44 -38.30
CA LEU A 58 28.39 -13.84 -39.63
C LEU A 58 29.51 -13.84 -40.66
N ARG A 59 30.38 -12.83 -40.65
CA ARG A 59 31.54 -12.74 -41.54
C ARG A 59 32.51 -13.91 -41.35
N GLU A 60 32.75 -14.29 -40.08
CA GLU A 60 33.65 -15.36 -39.69
C GLU A 60 33.01 -16.73 -39.66
N GLN A 61 31.68 -16.81 -39.89
CA GLN A 61 30.87 -18.04 -39.72
C GLN A 61 31.06 -18.70 -38.37
N ARG A 62 31.18 -17.89 -37.31
CA ARG A 62 31.37 -18.36 -35.91
C ARG A 62 30.06 -18.36 -35.13
N PRO A 63 29.92 -19.29 -34.19
CA PRO A 63 28.78 -19.25 -33.26
C PRO A 63 28.89 -18.04 -32.33
N VAL A 64 27.76 -17.64 -31.75
CA VAL A 64 27.64 -16.57 -30.75
C VAL A 64 27.13 -17.10 -29.43
N GLY A 65 27.43 -16.46 -28.33
CA GLY A 65 26.85 -16.72 -27.01
C GLY A 65 25.71 -15.77 -26.74
N ILE A 66 24.51 -16.29 -26.63
CA ILE A 66 23.35 -15.53 -26.22
C ILE A 66 23.23 -15.60 -24.71
N VAL A 67 23.22 -14.43 -24.05
CA VAL A 67 23.23 -14.35 -22.58
C VAL A 67 22.20 -13.34 -22.08
N LEU A 68 21.43 -13.69 -21.07
CA LEU A 68 20.50 -12.78 -20.42
C LEU A 68 21.25 -11.76 -19.56
N GLN A 69 20.83 -10.50 -19.58
CA GLN A 69 21.29 -9.48 -18.62
C GLN A 69 20.49 -9.56 -17.32
N ARG A 70 21.13 -9.22 -16.20
CA ARG A 70 20.50 -9.29 -14.85
C ARG A 70 19.41 -8.24 -14.65
N SER A 71 19.66 -7.02 -15.14
CA SER A 71 18.67 -5.93 -15.10
C SER A 71 18.30 -5.50 -16.53
N PRO A 72 17.03 -5.55 -16.92
CA PRO A 72 16.55 -5.12 -18.23
C PRO A 72 16.82 -3.62 -18.51
N GLU A 73 16.94 -2.81 -17.47
CA GLU A 73 17.08 -1.35 -17.55
C GLU A 73 18.50 -0.90 -17.91
N THR A 74 19.51 -1.78 -17.77
CA THR A 74 20.89 -1.45 -18.09
C THR A 74 21.06 -1.32 -19.61
N GLU A 75 21.36 -0.14 -20.10
CA GLU A 75 21.50 0.11 -21.54
C GLU A 75 22.77 -0.55 -22.11
N GLU A 76 23.92 -0.40 -21.44
CA GLU A 76 25.19 -1.04 -21.81
C GLU A 76 25.64 -1.98 -20.69
N PRO A 77 25.25 -3.26 -20.72
CA PRO A 77 25.63 -4.21 -19.67
C PRO A 77 27.14 -4.52 -19.73
N GLY A 78 27.78 -4.37 -18.57
CA GLY A 78 29.13 -4.84 -18.33
C GLY A 78 29.21 -6.34 -18.00
N PRO A 79 30.39 -6.90 -17.75
CA PRO A 79 30.59 -8.30 -17.40
C PRO A 79 29.81 -8.79 -16.17
N ASP A 80 29.61 -7.91 -15.19
CA ASP A 80 28.90 -8.23 -13.94
C ASP A 80 27.38 -8.14 -14.07
N ASP A 81 26.90 -7.44 -15.10
CA ASP A 81 25.47 -7.30 -15.40
C ASP A 81 24.92 -8.50 -16.19
N LEU A 82 25.77 -9.46 -16.56
CA LEU A 82 25.40 -10.63 -17.32
C LEU A 82 25.38 -11.90 -16.45
N TYR A 83 24.49 -12.84 -16.81
CA TYR A 83 24.52 -14.16 -16.23
C TYR A 83 25.74 -14.94 -16.71
N ARG A 84 26.16 -15.96 -15.95
CA ARG A 84 27.39 -16.71 -16.24
C ARG A 84 27.16 -17.97 -17.10
N VAL A 85 25.91 -18.31 -17.37
CA VAL A 85 25.57 -19.39 -18.29
C VAL A 85 24.89 -18.81 -19.52
N ALA A 86 25.45 -19.07 -20.68
CA ALA A 86 24.99 -18.64 -21.99
C ALA A 86 24.57 -19.85 -22.83
N THR A 87 23.85 -19.60 -23.90
CA THR A 87 23.64 -20.60 -24.96
C THR A 87 24.49 -20.26 -26.17
N ILE A 88 25.33 -21.20 -26.58
CA ILE A 88 26.01 -21.13 -27.87
C ILE A 88 24.98 -21.30 -28.97
N ALA A 89 24.96 -20.38 -29.92
CA ALA A 89 23.96 -20.34 -30.99
C ALA A 89 24.59 -20.04 -32.32
N ASN A 90 24.06 -20.63 -33.38
CA ASN A 90 24.37 -20.29 -34.75
C ASN A 90 23.38 -19.25 -35.24
N ILE A 91 23.89 -18.20 -35.90
CA ILE A 91 23.02 -17.20 -36.57
C ILE A 91 22.59 -17.82 -37.91
N VAL A 92 21.31 -18.18 -38.00
CA VAL A 92 20.73 -18.77 -39.21
C VAL A 92 20.36 -17.70 -40.24
N ARG A 93 19.90 -16.55 -39.77
CA ARG A 93 19.46 -15.44 -40.63
C ARG A 93 19.68 -14.11 -39.94
N TYR A 94 20.08 -13.11 -40.73
CA TYR A 94 20.17 -11.71 -40.32
C TYR A 94 19.22 -10.88 -41.19
N ILE A 95 18.37 -10.09 -40.56
CA ILE A 95 17.36 -9.29 -41.22
C ILE A 95 17.47 -7.84 -40.72
N THR A 96 17.52 -6.90 -41.65
CA THR A 96 17.34 -5.49 -41.33
C THR A 96 15.95 -5.09 -41.75
N ALA A 97 15.14 -4.65 -40.81
CA ALA A 97 13.80 -4.19 -41.07
C ALA A 97 13.77 -2.79 -41.71
N PRO A 98 12.69 -2.40 -42.38
CA PRO A 98 12.58 -1.09 -43.05
C PRO A 98 12.67 0.11 -42.11
N ASP A 99 12.43 -0.09 -40.80
CA ASP A 99 12.56 0.92 -39.76
C ASP A 99 14.00 1.08 -39.21
N GLY A 100 14.95 0.33 -39.79
CA GLY A 100 16.35 0.34 -39.37
C GLY A 100 16.66 -0.58 -38.18
N THR A 101 15.70 -1.33 -37.66
CA THR A 101 15.94 -2.32 -36.61
C THR A 101 16.60 -3.60 -37.18
N HIS A 102 17.49 -4.19 -36.39
CA HIS A 102 18.19 -5.40 -36.78
C HIS A 102 17.68 -6.61 -36.00
N HIS A 103 17.41 -7.71 -36.71
CA HIS A 103 16.97 -8.94 -36.14
C HIS A 103 17.89 -10.10 -36.58
N ILE A 104 18.25 -10.96 -35.64
CA ILE A 104 18.97 -12.21 -35.93
C ILE A 104 18.07 -13.37 -35.57
N VAL A 105 18.00 -14.38 -36.40
CA VAL A 105 17.40 -15.64 -36.06
C VAL A 105 18.51 -16.57 -35.62
N CYS A 106 18.49 -16.96 -34.35
CA CYS A 106 19.50 -17.80 -33.72
C CYS A 106 18.95 -19.19 -33.42
N GLN A 107 19.74 -20.22 -33.74
CA GLN A 107 19.50 -21.58 -33.32
C GLN A 107 20.45 -21.92 -32.17
N GLY A 108 19.94 -22.21 -30.99
CA GLY A 108 20.67 -22.67 -29.84
C GLY A 108 21.27 -24.03 -30.07
N VAL A 109 22.54 -24.23 -29.74
CA VAL A 109 23.25 -25.49 -29.93
C VAL A 109 23.53 -26.17 -28.59
N GLN A 110 24.18 -25.46 -27.66
CA GLN A 110 24.69 -26.04 -26.44
C GLN A 110 24.81 -24.95 -25.35
N ARG A 111 24.80 -25.36 -24.09
CA ARG A 111 25.10 -24.50 -22.95
C ARG A 111 26.60 -24.22 -22.85
N ALA A 112 26.97 -23.03 -22.41
CA ALA A 112 28.34 -22.66 -22.08
C ALA A 112 28.40 -21.86 -20.78
N ARG A 113 29.41 -22.12 -19.98
CA ARG A 113 29.75 -21.26 -18.84
C ARG A 113 30.76 -20.22 -19.28
N ILE A 114 30.47 -18.98 -19.03
CA ILE A 114 31.38 -17.86 -19.24
C ILE A 114 32.41 -17.89 -18.11
N LEU A 115 33.68 -17.99 -18.47
CA LEU A 115 34.81 -17.97 -17.56
C LEU A 115 35.26 -16.53 -17.32
N ASP A 116 35.86 -15.91 -18.35
CA ASP A 116 36.41 -14.57 -18.30
C ASP A 116 36.05 -13.81 -19.55
N PHE A 117 35.67 -12.53 -19.39
CA PHE A 117 35.48 -11.61 -20.51
C PHE A 117 36.83 -11.10 -21.01
N LEU A 118 36.97 -10.97 -22.31
CA LEU A 118 38.17 -10.43 -22.92
C LEU A 118 38.15 -8.90 -22.83
N PRO A 119 39.19 -8.27 -22.25
CA PRO A 119 39.35 -6.82 -22.31
C PRO A 119 39.70 -6.39 -23.74
N GLU A 120 39.38 -5.14 -24.08
CA GLU A 120 39.81 -4.47 -25.33
C GLU A 120 39.18 -5.00 -26.63
N THR A 121 38.00 -5.64 -26.56
CA THR A 121 37.26 -6.02 -27.77
C THR A 121 36.17 -4.98 -28.07
N PRO A 122 35.91 -4.65 -29.38
CA PRO A 122 34.88 -3.65 -29.76
C PRO A 122 33.44 -4.07 -29.40
N PHE A 123 33.22 -5.33 -29.08
CA PHE A 123 31.98 -5.92 -28.62
C PHE A 123 32.29 -6.98 -27.58
N PRO A 124 31.33 -7.39 -26.73
CA PRO A 124 31.56 -8.38 -25.68
C PRO A 124 32.04 -9.71 -26.27
N ALA A 125 33.16 -10.20 -25.81
CA ALA A 125 33.68 -11.53 -26.12
C ALA A 125 34.20 -12.20 -24.82
N ALA A 126 34.07 -13.49 -24.71
CA ALA A 126 34.43 -14.18 -23.48
C ALA A 126 35.00 -15.58 -23.75
N ARG A 127 35.93 -16.03 -22.93
CA ARG A 127 36.33 -17.44 -22.86
C ARG A 127 35.23 -18.25 -22.22
N ILE A 128 34.92 -19.38 -22.80
CA ILE A 128 33.82 -20.22 -22.36
C ILE A 128 34.29 -21.65 -22.07
N GLN A 129 33.54 -22.28 -21.18
CA GLN A 129 33.58 -23.73 -21.00
C GLN A 129 32.27 -24.32 -21.53
N GLN A 130 32.34 -25.15 -22.54
CA GLN A 130 31.16 -25.89 -23.05
C GLN A 130 30.67 -26.85 -21.99
N ILE A 131 29.34 -26.91 -21.83
CA ILE A 131 28.66 -27.81 -20.89
C ILE A 131 27.91 -28.83 -21.72
N PRO A 132 28.46 -30.05 -21.85
CA PRO A 132 27.77 -31.11 -22.60
C PRO A 132 26.48 -31.52 -21.86
N GLU A 133 25.45 -31.85 -22.64
CA GLU A 133 24.23 -32.39 -22.08
C GLU A 133 24.49 -33.81 -21.55
N PRO A 134 24.04 -34.17 -20.35
CA PRO A 134 24.19 -35.50 -19.79
C PRO A 134 23.53 -36.56 -20.68
N THR A 135 24.29 -37.57 -21.06
CA THR A 135 23.83 -38.69 -21.92
C THR A 135 23.30 -39.90 -21.14
N THR A 136 23.62 -39.96 -19.84
CA THR A 136 23.15 -41.05 -18.97
C THR A 136 21.87 -40.63 -18.24
N THR A 137 20.79 -41.34 -18.49
CA THR A 137 19.48 -41.13 -17.82
C THR A 137 19.23 -42.30 -16.86
N SER A 138 18.62 -42.00 -15.72
CA SER A 138 18.09 -43.02 -14.82
C SER A 138 16.61 -43.28 -15.13
N PRO A 139 16.06 -44.44 -14.81
CA PRO A 139 14.65 -44.74 -14.98
C PRO A 139 13.71 -43.71 -14.29
N GLU A 140 14.20 -43.10 -13.21
CA GLU A 140 13.48 -42.07 -12.50
C GLU A 140 13.39 -40.77 -13.31
N ILE A 141 14.49 -40.36 -13.95
CA ILE A 141 14.51 -39.14 -14.80
C ILE A 141 13.62 -39.37 -16.03
N GLU A 142 13.62 -40.55 -16.62
CA GLU A 142 12.76 -40.91 -17.74
C GLU A 142 11.27 -40.86 -17.36
N ALA A 143 10.89 -41.38 -16.19
CA ALA A 143 9.54 -41.33 -15.70
C ALA A 143 9.08 -39.89 -15.44
N ARG A 144 9.94 -39.04 -14.88
CA ARG A 144 9.67 -37.62 -14.67
C ARG A 144 9.54 -36.88 -16.01
N ALA A 145 10.36 -37.19 -16.99
CA ALA A 145 10.29 -36.59 -18.31
C ALA A 145 8.99 -36.97 -19.06
N LEU A 146 8.56 -38.23 -18.96
CA LEU A 146 7.27 -38.66 -19.49
C LEU A 146 6.09 -37.92 -18.86
N ASN A 147 6.16 -37.68 -17.54
CA ASN A 147 5.15 -36.88 -16.86
C ASN A 147 5.18 -35.41 -17.31
N LEU A 148 6.37 -34.83 -17.47
CA LEU A 148 6.55 -33.49 -18.01
C LEU A 148 5.99 -33.36 -19.43
N GLN A 149 6.26 -34.35 -20.29
CA GLN A 149 5.73 -34.40 -21.66
C GLN A 149 4.19 -34.38 -21.69
N ARG A 150 3.59 -35.23 -20.84
CA ARG A 150 2.12 -35.27 -20.72
C ARG A 150 1.54 -33.95 -20.23
N GLN A 151 2.13 -33.35 -19.21
CA GLN A 151 1.72 -32.05 -18.70
C GLN A 151 1.87 -30.92 -19.75
N ALA A 152 2.94 -30.95 -20.54
CA ALA A 152 3.16 -29.98 -21.60
C ALA A 152 2.09 -30.10 -22.71
N ILE A 153 1.77 -31.32 -23.11
CA ILE A 153 0.70 -31.57 -24.10
C ILE A 153 -0.65 -31.10 -23.57
N GLU A 154 -0.98 -31.41 -22.31
CA GLU A 154 -2.21 -30.93 -21.67
C GLU A 154 -2.28 -29.41 -21.61
N ALA A 155 -1.16 -28.76 -21.30
CA ALA A 155 -1.09 -27.29 -21.28
C ALA A 155 -1.35 -26.69 -22.68
N ILE A 156 -0.83 -27.32 -23.74
CA ILE A 156 -1.04 -26.89 -25.12
C ILE A 156 -2.51 -27.07 -25.52
N GLU A 157 -3.15 -28.18 -25.16
CA GLU A 157 -4.54 -28.47 -25.46
C GLU A 157 -5.52 -27.47 -24.77
N LEU A 158 -5.11 -26.90 -23.64
CA LEU A 158 -5.89 -25.89 -22.95
C LEU A 158 -5.74 -24.46 -23.53
N LEU A 159 -4.80 -24.24 -24.45
CA LEU A 159 -4.60 -22.96 -25.11
C LEU A 159 -5.59 -22.76 -26.27
N PRO A 160 -6.31 -21.65 -26.37
CA PRO A 160 -7.40 -21.45 -27.36
C PRO A 160 -6.97 -21.49 -28.83
N GLN A 161 -5.68 -21.30 -29.14
CA GLN A 161 -5.14 -21.21 -30.51
C GLN A 161 -3.75 -21.84 -30.63
N ALA A 162 -3.52 -22.99 -29.99
CA ALA A 162 -2.23 -23.66 -30.09
C ALA A 162 -2.08 -24.31 -31.49
N PRO A 163 -0.94 -24.09 -32.18
CA PRO A 163 -0.65 -24.77 -33.43
C PRO A 163 -0.50 -26.30 -33.19
N PRO A 164 -1.16 -27.14 -34.03
CA PRO A 164 -1.07 -28.63 -33.87
C PRO A 164 0.35 -29.16 -33.98
N GLU A 165 1.24 -28.41 -34.65
CA GLU A 165 2.66 -28.75 -34.82
C GLU A 165 3.43 -28.80 -33.50
N LEU A 166 2.99 -28.00 -32.50
CA LEU A 166 3.61 -28.00 -31.17
C LEU A 166 3.42 -29.32 -30.44
N VAL A 167 2.21 -29.89 -30.49
CA VAL A 167 1.93 -31.21 -29.89
C VAL A 167 2.84 -32.27 -30.51
N ALA A 168 2.98 -32.27 -31.83
CA ALA A 168 3.83 -33.23 -32.55
C ALA A 168 5.32 -33.05 -32.15
N MET A 169 5.79 -31.81 -31.95
CA MET A 169 7.15 -31.52 -31.53
C MET A 169 7.44 -32.06 -30.12
N PHE A 170 6.52 -31.88 -29.18
CA PHE A 170 6.64 -32.46 -27.84
C PHE A 170 6.59 -33.99 -27.84
N GLN A 171 5.75 -34.60 -28.68
CA GLN A 171 5.68 -36.06 -28.81
C GLN A 171 6.95 -36.68 -29.40
N SER A 172 7.60 -35.97 -30.33
CA SER A 172 8.80 -36.44 -30.99
C SER A 172 10.07 -36.24 -30.16
N THR A 173 10.06 -35.40 -29.15
CA THR A 173 11.22 -35.09 -28.29
C THR A 173 11.32 -36.09 -27.15
N THR A 174 12.24 -37.05 -27.24
CA THR A 174 12.40 -38.13 -26.26
C THR A 174 13.50 -37.88 -25.21
N ALA A 175 14.48 -37.02 -25.53
CA ALA A 175 15.57 -36.73 -24.61
C ALA A 175 15.10 -35.82 -23.45
N PRO A 176 15.22 -36.22 -22.17
CA PRO A 176 14.68 -35.46 -21.02
C PRO A 176 15.16 -34.03 -20.92
N GLY A 177 16.44 -33.76 -21.23
CA GLY A 177 17.01 -32.41 -21.22
C GLY A 177 16.44 -31.53 -22.32
N ALA A 178 16.30 -32.03 -23.54
CA ALA A 178 15.73 -31.32 -24.65
C ALA A 178 14.26 -31.06 -24.42
N LEU A 179 13.53 -31.98 -23.80
CA LEU A 179 12.12 -31.83 -23.46
C LEU A 179 11.93 -30.74 -22.39
N ALA A 180 12.79 -30.71 -21.36
CA ALA A 180 12.74 -29.66 -20.34
C ALA A 180 13.04 -28.26 -20.94
N ASP A 181 14.03 -28.18 -21.81
CA ASP A 181 14.40 -26.94 -22.49
C ASP A 181 13.29 -26.45 -23.43
N LEU A 182 12.69 -27.39 -24.19
CA LEU A 182 11.56 -27.11 -25.06
C LEU A 182 10.35 -26.58 -24.26
N ALA A 183 9.98 -27.27 -23.20
CA ALA A 183 8.86 -26.84 -22.35
C ALA A 183 9.11 -25.43 -21.78
N THR A 184 10.31 -25.17 -21.25
CA THR A 184 10.66 -23.86 -20.69
C THR A 184 10.67 -22.75 -21.74
N SER A 185 11.08 -23.05 -22.98
CA SER A 185 11.10 -22.03 -24.04
C SER A 185 9.72 -21.50 -24.38
N PHE A 186 8.68 -22.36 -24.36
CA PHE A 186 7.31 -22.01 -24.66
C PHE A 186 6.48 -21.55 -23.45
N MET A 187 6.95 -21.79 -22.22
CA MET A 187 6.25 -21.30 -21.03
C MET A 187 6.34 -19.77 -20.92
N ASP A 188 5.21 -19.15 -20.54
CA ASP A 188 5.13 -17.74 -20.18
C ASP A 188 5.47 -17.58 -18.69
N ILE A 189 6.77 -17.58 -18.40
CA ILE A 189 7.38 -17.36 -17.08
C ILE A 189 8.44 -16.27 -17.19
N LYS A 190 8.83 -15.68 -16.07
CA LYS A 190 9.81 -14.59 -16.03
C LYS A 190 11.14 -14.99 -16.63
N PRO A 191 11.85 -14.09 -17.33
CA PRO A 191 13.17 -14.36 -17.90
C PRO A 191 14.18 -14.90 -16.87
N GLN A 192 14.11 -14.45 -15.62
CA GLN A 192 14.97 -14.92 -14.54
C GLN A 192 14.71 -16.38 -14.20
N ASP A 193 13.45 -16.81 -14.19
CA ASP A 193 13.07 -18.20 -13.93
C ASP A 193 13.53 -19.10 -15.10
N LYS A 194 13.40 -18.61 -16.34
CA LYS A 194 13.97 -19.30 -17.53
C LYS A 194 15.48 -19.43 -17.44
N GLN A 195 16.16 -18.38 -17.01
CA GLN A 195 17.62 -18.40 -16.84
C GLN A 195 18.03 -19.38 -15.72
N GLU A 196 17.29 -19.48 -14.64
CA GLU A 196 17.55 -20.45 -13.58
C GLU A 196 17.45 -21.89 -14.09
N VAL A 197 16.50 -22.18 -14.95
CA VAL A 197 16.40 -23.49 -15.63
C VAL A 197 17.62 -23.71 -16.54
N LEU A 198 18.06 -22.70 -17.32
CA LEU A 198 19.24 -22.79 -18.17
C LEU A 198 20.51 -23.06 -17.36
N GLU A 199 20.66 -22.46 -16.18
CA GLU A 199 21.79 -22.63 -15.26
C GLU A 199 21.77 -23.97 -14.50
N THR A 200 20.64 -24.65 -14.44
CA THR A 200 20.49 -25.92 -13.77
C THR A 200 21.07 -27.04 -14.65
N ILE A 201 22.32 -27.41 -14.40
CA ILE A 201 23.08 -28.42 -15.20
C ILE A 201 22.60 -29.83 -14.86
N ASP A 202 22.30 -30.12 -13.57
CA ASP A 202 21.77 -31.40 -13.15
C ASP A 202 20.42 -31.67 -13.79
N LEU A 203 20.33 -32.77 -14.54
CA LEU A 203 19.15 -33.09 -15.34
C LEU A 203 17.92 -33.42 -14.49
N SER A 204 18.11 -34.09 -13.35
CA SER A 204 17.01 -34.44 -12.43
C SER A 204 16.38 -33.18 -11.83
N LEU A 205 17.22 -32.29 -11.34
CA LEU A 205 16.77 -31.00 -10.77
C LEU A 205 16.15 -30.09 -11.83
N ARG A 206 16.68 -30.15 -13.08
CA ARG A 206 16.11 -29.34 -14.18
C ARG A 206 14.70 -29.82 -14.53
N VAL A 207 14.49 -31.10 -14.72
CA VAL A 207 13.19 -31.70 -15.04
C VAL A 207 12.20 -31.43 -13.90
N GLU A 208 12.63 -31.48 -12.64
CA GLU A 208 11.81 -31.21 -11.48
C GLU A 208 11.35 -29.73 -11.44
N LYS A 209 12.28 -28.78 -11.63
CA LYS A 209 11.96 -27.35 -11.70
C LYS A 209 10.96 -27.03 -12.81
N VAL A 210 11.20 -27.57 -14.00
CA VAL A 210 10.32 -27.33 -15.15
C VAL A 210 8.94 -27.95 -14.91
N SER A 211 8.87 -29.15 -14.33
CA SER A 211 7.59 -29.78 -13.97
C SER A 211 6.80 -28.96 -12.97
N LYS A 212 7.47 -28.31 -12.00
CA LYS A 212 6.84 -27.43 -11.02
C LYS A 212 6.23 -26.19 -11.69
N HIS A 213 7.01 -25.48 -12.48
CA HIS A 213 6.52 -24.29 -13.21
C HIS A 213 5.37 -24.63 -14.15
N LEU A 214 5.45 -25.78 -14.81
CA LEU A 214 4.42 -26.23 -15.72
C LEU A 214 3.14 -26.63 -14.98
N ALA A 215 3.24 -27.27 -13.81
CA ALA A 215 2.08 -27.61 -12.98
C ALA A 215 1.34 -26.35 -12.49
N GLU A 216 2.08 -25.34 -12.01
CA GLU A 216 1.51 -24.05 -11.62
C GLU A 216 0.78 -23.39 -12.81
N ARG A 217 1.35 -23.43 -14.00
CA ARG A 217 0.74 -22.85 -15.20
C ARG A 217 -0.49 -23.64 -15.68
N LEU A 218 -0.45 -24.96 -15.59
CA LEU A 218 -1.58 -25.83 -15.91
C LEU A 218 -2.80 -25.52 -15.05
N GLU A 219 -2.62 -25.28 -13.77
CA GLU A 219 -3.72 -24.93 -12.86
C GLU A 219 -4.38 -23.63 -13.27
N VAL A 220 -3.58 -22.61 -13.60
CA VAL A 220 -4.10 -21.33 -14.12
C VAL A 220 -4.87 -21.53 -15.44
N LEU A 221 -4.35 -22.34 -16.37
CA LEU A 221 -5.00 -22.61 -17.65
C LEU A 221 -6.32 -23.38 -17.49
N ARG A 222 -6.37 -24.36 -16.57
CA ARG A 222 -7.60 -25.11 -16.25
C ARG A 222 -8.68 -24.17 -15.71
N ILE A 223 -8.34 -23.32 -14.74
CA ILE A 223 -9.26 -22.31 -14.18
C ILE A 223 -9.74 -21.34 -15.25
N SER A 224 -8.83 -20.87 -16.10
CA SER A 224 -9.16 -19.95 -17.20
C SER A 224 -10.13 -20.61 -18.21
N ASN A 225 -9.89 -21.88 -18.56
CA ASN A 225 -10.75 -22.64 -19.48
C ASN A 225 -12.13 -22.90 -18.85
N GLU A 226 -12.18 -23.23 -17.56
CA GLU A 226 -13.45 -23.42 -16.83
C GLU A 226 -14.28 -22.13 -16.80
N ILE A 227 -13.65 -20.99 -16.53
CA ILE A 227 -14.29 -19.67 -16.61
C ILE A 227 -14.76 -19.39 -18.05
N GLY A 228 -13.93 -19.68 -19.04
CA GLY A 228 -14.27 -19.52 -20.45
C GLY A 228 -15.46 -20.38 -20.89
N GLN A 229 -15.54 -21.64 -20.44
CA GLN A 229 -16.66 -22.54 -20.70
C GLN A 229 -17.94 -22.07 -20.01
N LYS A 230 -17.87 -21.64 -18.74
CA LYS A 230 -19.02 -21.07 -18.02
C LYS A 230 -19.52 -19.79 -18.69
N THR A 231 -18.60 -18.97 -19.19
CA THR A 231 -18.94 -17.74 -19.91
C THR A 231 -19.59 -18.04 -21.27
N ARG A 232 -19.07 -19.02 -22.01
CA ARG A 232 -19.69 -19.45 -23.29
C ARG A 232 -21.07 -20.07 -23.06
N ALA A 233 -21.23 -20.94 -22.08
CA ALA A 233 -22.54 -21.51 -21.73
C ALA A 233 -23.54 -20.42 -21.35
N SER A 234 -23.14 -19.41 -20.61
CA SER A 234 -24.00 -18.26 -20.28
C SER A 234 -24.30 -17.36 -21.48
N PHE A 235 -23.39 -17.29 -22.47
CA PHE A 235 -23.62 -16.59 -23.75
C PHE A 235 -24.60 -17.33 -24.64
N ASP A 236 -24.43 -18.65 -24.77
CA ASP A 236 -25.34 -19.50 -25.57
C ASP A 236 -26.75 -19.51 -24.96
N GLU A 237 -26.85 -19.52 -23.62
CA GLU A 237 -28.13 -19.42 -22.92
C GLU A 237 -28.78 -18.06 -23.13
N ARG A 238 -28.02 -16.95 -23.07
CA ARG A 238 -28.50 -15.61 -23.38
C ARG A 238 -28.88 -15.44 -24.85
N GLN A 239 -28.13 -16.04 -25.78
CA GLN A 239 -28.46 -16.00 -27.19
C GLN A 239 -29.71 -16.80 -27.50
N ARG A 240 -29.87 -17.96 -26.87
CA ARG A 240 -31.11 -18.77 -26.97
C ARG A 240 -32.29 -18.03 -26.33
N GLU A 241 -32.09 -17.38 -25.20
CA GLU A 241 -33.09 -16.53 -24.55
C GLU A 241 -33.45 -15.30 -25.41
N ALA A 242 -32.46 -14.70 -26.09
CA ALA A 242 -32.69 -13.59 -27.02
C ALA A 242 -33.50 -14.01 -28.23
N ILE A 243 -33.20 -15.20 -28.83
CA ILE A 243 -33.96 -15.76 -29.96
C ILE A 243 -35.41 -16.11 -29.54
N LEU A 244 -35.58 -16.69 -28.35
CA LEU A 244 -36.88 -16.96 -27.76
C LEU A 244 -37.66 -15.68 -27.48
N ARG A 245 -37.00 -14.63 -26.98
CA ARG A 245 -37.61 -13.30 -26.78
C ARG A 245 -37.97 -12.64 -28.10
N GLU A 246 -37.15 -12.79 -29.14
CA GLU A 246 -37.46 -12.25 -30.49
C GLU A 246 -38.63 -12.99 -31.12
N GLN A 247 -38.70 -14.31 -30.96
CA GLN A 247 -39.87 -15.10 -31.38
C GLN A 247 -41.13 -14.70 -30.60
N MET A 248 -40.96 -14.50 -29.27
CA MET A 248 -42.06 -14.07 -28.42
C MET A 248 -42.53 -12.63 -28.77
N ALA A 249 -41.58 -11.71 -29.03
CA ALA A 249 -41.88 -10.37 -29.51
C ALA A 249 -42.54 -10.34 -30.90
N THR A 250 -42.18 -11.29 -31.76
CA THR A 250 -42.82 -11.43 -33.09
C THR A 250 -44.24 -11.99 -32.94
N ILE A 251 -44.45 -12.95 -32.05
CA ILE A 251 -45.78 -13.49 -31.70
C ILE A 251 -46.62 -12.40 -31.01
N GLN A 252 -46.07 -11.62 -30.10
CA GLN A 252 -46.75 -10.51 -29.42
C GLN A 252 -47.15 -9.42 -30.42
N ARG A 253 -46.27 -9.07 -31.40
CA ARG A 253 -46.64 -8.16 -32.51
C ARG A 253 -47.75 -8.70 -33.37
N GLN A 254 -47.80 -10.01 -33.63
CA GLN A 254 -48.87 -10.68 -34.40
C GLN A 254 -50.19 -10.76 -33.61
N LEU A 255 -50.11 -10.78 -32.27
CA LEU A 255 -51.28 -10.79 -31.38
C LEU A 255 -51.79 -9.39 -31.03
N GLY A 256 -51.17 -8.32 -31.55
CA GLY A 256 -51.60 -6.94 -31.25
C GLY A 256 -51.12 -6.39 -29.94
N GLU A 257 -50.17 -7.06 -29.25
CA GLU A 257 -49.55 -6.63 -27.98
C GLU A 257 -48.30 -5.72 -28.20
N GLY A 258 -48.30 -4.92 -29.28
CA GLY A 258 -47.18 -4.07 -29.69
C GLY A 258 -46.88 -2.85 -28.80
N ASP A 259 -47.41 -2.82 -27.57
CA ASP A 259 -47.36 -1.62 -26.71
C ASP A 259 -46.21 -1.61 -25.68
N GLY A 260 -45.39 -2.67 -25.57
CA GLY A 260 -44.37 -2.72 -24.49
C GLY A 260 -43.38 -1.57 -24.52
N LYS A 261 -42.78 -1.29 -25.68
CA LYS A 261 -41.79 -0.21 -25.79
C LYS A 261 -42.40 1.17 -25.74
N ALA A 262 -43.60 1.35 -26.35
CA ALA A 262 -44.32 2.62 -26.26
C ALA A 262 -44.74 2.92 -24.82
N ALA A 263 -45.20 1.90 -24.09
CA ALA A 263 -45.50 2.02 -22.65
C ALA A 263 -44.22 2.36 -21.81
N GLU A 264 -43.10 1.70 -22.08
CA GLU A 264 -41.83 1.98 -21.43
C GLU A 264 -41.35 3.41 -21.72
N VAL A 265 -41.40 3.88 -22.92
CA VAL A 265 -41.07 5.26 -23.33
C VAL A 265 -41.98 6.27 -22.62
N ALA A 266 -43.27 5.98 -22.52
CA ALA A 266 -44.21 6.81 -21.79
C ALA A 266 -43.90 6.85 -20.28
N GLU A 267 -43.56 5.72 -19.68
CA GLU A 267 -43.13 5.62 -18.28
C GLU A 267 -41.85 6.42 -18.03
N LEU A 268 -40.82 6.26 -18.86
CA LEU A 268 -39.58 7.00 -18.77
C LEU A 268 -39.80 8.51 -18.94
N ASN A 269 -40.68 8.93 -19.85
CA ASN A 269 -41.01 10.34 -20.05
C ASN A 269 -41.71 10.93 -18.80
N ALA A 270 -42.59 10.17 -18.18
CA ALA A 270 -43.25 10.56 -16.95
C ALA A 270 -42.23 10.63 -15.78
N ALA A 271 -41.32 9.67 -15.68
CA ALA A 271 -40.27 9.64 -14.69
C ALA A 271 -39.28 10.82 -14.83
N ILE A 272 -38.88 11.18 -16.05
CA ILE A 272 -38.07 12.38 -16.35
C ILE A 272 -38.76 13.63 -15.86
N ALA A 273 -40.06 13.77 -16.10
CA ALA A 273 -40.83 14.93 -15.64
C ALA A 273 -40.92 14.98 -14.09
N GLN A 274 -41.07 13.82 -13.44
CA GLN A 274 -41.13 13.71 -11.97
C GLN A 274 -39.79 13.97 -11.29
N ALA A 275 -38.66 13.67 -11.94
CA ALA A 275 -37.31 13.82 -11.38
C ALA A 275 -36.91 15.27 -11.13
N LYS A 276 -37.68 16.29 -11.64
CA LYS A 276 -37.43 17.70 -11.44
C LYS A 276 -36.00 18.12 -11.80
N MET A 277 -35.52 17.63 -12.92
CA MET A 277 -34.20 17.98 -13.44
C MET A 277 -34.08 19.44 -13.81
N PRO A 278 -32.88 20.05 -13.72
CA PRO A 278 -32.62 21.37 -14.33
C PRO A 278 -32.94 21.36 -15.85
N PRO A 279 -33.30 22.49 -16.44
CA PRO A 279 -33.73 22.55 -17.85
C PRO A 279 -32.74 21.93 -18.85
N GLU A 280 -31.43 22.12 -18.62
CA GLU A 280 -30.37 21.53 -19.45
C GLU A 280 -30.35 19.99 -19.36
N ALA A 281 -30.42 19.45 -18.14
CA ALA A 281 -30.43 17.99 -17.91
C ALA A 281 -31.71 17.34 -18.42
N GLU A 282 -32.90 18.01 -18.23
CA GLU A 282 -34.17 17.53 -18.74
C GLU A 282 -34.19 17.50 -20.28
N ALA A 283 -33.71 18.55 -20.92
CA ALA A 283 -33.60 18.63 -22.36
C ALA A 283 -32.69 17.54 -22.92
N HIS A 284 -31.59 17.25 -22.22
CA HIS A 284 -30.66 16.19 -22.58
C HIS A 284 -31.30 14.80 -22.39
N ALA A 285 -31.96 14.56 -21.25
CA ALA A 285 -32.67 13.30 -20.99
C ALA A 285 -33.77 13.04 -22.05
N LYS A 286 -34.56 14.03 -22.39
CA LYS A 286 -35.59 13.95 -23.45
C LYS A 286 -34.99 13.70 -24.84
N LYS A 287 -33.77 14.22 -25.12
CA LYS A 287 -33.06 13.94 -26.38
C LYS A 287 -32.60 12.48 -26.43
N GLU A 288 -32.05 11.96 -25.35
CA GLU A 288 -31.62 10.55 -25.29
C GLU A 288 -32.85 9.60 -25.29
N LEU A 289 -33.96 9.97 -24.65
CA LEU A 289 -35.21 9.21 -24.71
C LEU A 289 -35.73 9.11 -26.14
N ARG A 290 -35.73 10.22 -26.92
CA ARG A 290 -36.09 10.17 -28.35
C ARG A 290 -35.13 9.32 -29.18
N ARG A 291 -33.87 9.23 -28.79
CA ARG A 291 -32.88 8.34 -29.39
C ARG A 291 -33.19 6.89 -29.05
N TYR A 292 -33.52 6.58 -27.80
CA TYR A 292 -33.94 5.27 -27.32
C TYR A 292 -35.22 4.77 -28.08
N GLU A 293 -36.20 5.62 -28.23
CA GLU A 293 -37.45 5.31 -28.92
C GLU A 293 -37.21 4.83 -30.34
N ARG A 294 -36.23 5.45 -31.06
CA ARG A 294 -35.92 5.13 -32.48
C ARG A 294 -34.98 3.92 -32.63
N MET A 295 -34.38 3.42 -31.53
CA MET A 295 -33.45 2.29 -31.58
C MET A 295 -34.19 0.97 -31.66
N PRO A 296 -33.70 -0.01 -32.43
CA PRO A 296 -34.19 -1.38 -32.34
C PRO A 296 -33.89 -1.98 -30.94
N GLU A 297 -34.84 -2.75 -30.38
CA GLU A 297 -34.66 -3.37 -29.07
C GLU A 297 -33.46 -4.32 -28.98
N ALA A 298 -33.16 -5.02 -30.07
CA ALA A 298 -32.01 -5.93 -30.18
C ALA A 298 -30.66 -5.22 -30.26
N ALA A 299 -30.63 -3.88 -30.35
CA ALA A 299 -29.38 -3.16 -30.39
C ALA A 299 -28.76 -3.09 -28.98
N GLY A 300 -27.56 -3.61 -28.79
CA GLY A 300 -26.84 -3.53 -27.50
C GLY A 300 -26.69 -2.10 -26.96
N GLU A 301 -26.71 -1.09 -27.83
CA GLU A 301 -26.69 0.33 -27.48
C GLU A 301 -28.01 0.77 -26.81
N ALA A 302 -29.14 0.14 -27.07
CA ALA A 302 -30.41 0.47 -26.41
C ALA A 302 -30.35 0.23 -24.90
N GLY A 303 -29.76 -0.87 -24.48
CA GLY A 303 -29.51 -1.15 -23.04
C GLY A 303 -28.63 -0.11 -22.37
N MET A 304 -27.59 0.38 -23.05
CA MET A 304 -26.73 1.43 -22.52
C MET A 304 -27.46 2.76 -22.36
N VAL A 305 -28.28 3.15 -23.37
CA VAL A 305 -29.08 4.38 -23.28
C VAL A 305 -30.14 4.26 -22.19
N ARG A 306 -30.76 3.08 -22.05
CA ARG A 306 -31.74 2.82 -20.98
C ARG A 306 -31.10 2.98 -19.58
N THR A 307 -29.96 2.32 -19.35
CA THR A 307 -29.20 2.45 -18.10
C THR A 307 -28.80 3.90 -17.82
N TYR A 308 -28.40 4.63 -18.86
CA TYR A 308 -28.09 6.05 -18.74
C TYR A 308 -29.29 6.91 -18.31
N LEU A 309 -30.47 6.67 -18.91
CA LEU A 309 -31.72 7.34 -18.53
C LEU A 309 -32.09 7.02 -17.07
N ASP A 310 -31.92 5.76 -16.64
CA ASP A 310 -32.16 5.36 -15.26
C ASP A 310 -31.25 6.13 -14.29
N TRP A 311 -29.96 6.30 -14.61
CA TRP A 311 -29.08 7.13 -13.81
C TRP A 311 -29.55 8.56 -13.68
N LEU A 312 -30.00 9.19 -14.79
CA LEU A 312 -30.51 10.56 -14.76
C LEU A 312 -31.81 10.67 -13.94
N ILE A 313 -32.71 9.71 -14.06
CA ILE A 313 -34.02 9.70 -13.36
C ILE A 313 -33.82 9.50 -11.85
N GLU A 314 -32.93 8.58 -11.46
CA GLU A 314 -32.73 8.21 -10.05
C GLU A 314 -31.91 9.23 -9.26
N LEU A 315 -31.20 10.14 -9.93
CA LEU A 315 -30.45 11.18 -9.24
C LEU A 315 -31.39 12.20 -8.57
N PRO A 316 -31.08 12.62 -7.32
CA PRO A 316 -31.89 13.60 -6.58
C PRO A 316 -31.60 15.03 -7.06
N TRP A 317 -32.26 15.48 -8.12
CA TRP A 317 -32.09 16.85 -8.68
C TRP A 317 -32.68 17.96 -7.82
N ALA A 318 -33.80 17.68 -7.15
CA ALA A 318 -34.47 18.66 -6.29
C ALA A 318 -33.79 18.75 -4.92
N LEU A 319 -33.73 19.98 -4.38
CA LEU A 319 -33.31 20.17 -3.00
C LEU A 319 -34.48 19.84 -2.08
N PRO A 320 -34.28 19.00 -1.03
CA PRO A 320 -35.30 18.82 -0.01
C PRO A 320 -35.46 20.11 0.82
N ALA A 321 -36.57 20.22 1.52
CA ALA A 321 -36.78 21.29 2.50
C ALA A 321 -35.76 21.19 3.64
N GLU A 322 -34.97 22.22 3.84
CA GLU A 322 -33.93 22.24 4.89
C GLU A 322 -34.53 22.74 6.21
N LYS A 323 -34.25 21.96 7.27
CA LYS A 323 -34.54 22.42 8.63
C LYS A 323 -33.36 23.26 9.14
N PRO A 324 -33.61 24.33 9.92
CA PRO A 324 -32.55 25.13 10.52
C PRO A 324 -31.77 24.25 11.54
N ILE A 325 -30.43 24.34 11.51
CA ILE A 325 -29.56 23.62 12.43
C ILE A 325 -29.83 24.09 13.87
N ASP A 326 -30.18 23.17 14.78
CA ASP A 326 -30.25 23.43 16.20
C ASP A 326 -28.89 23.12 16.88
N ILE A 327 -28.20 24.18 17.28
CA ILE A 327 -26.87 24.09 17.91
C ILE A 327 -26.93 23.39 19.28
N LYS A 328 -28.01 23.53 20.03
CA LYS A 328 -28.16 22.86 21.32
C LYS A 328 -28.32 21.34 21.14
N GLU A 329 -29.16 20.96 20.18
CA GLU A 329 -29.34 19.56 19.81
C GLU A 329 -28.08 18.97 19.21
N ALA A 330 -27.36 19.69 18.36
CA ALA A 330 -26.07 19.28 17.80
C ALA A 330 -25.05 18.97 18.90
N ARG A 331 -24.97 19.83 19.93
CA ARG A 331 -24.10 19.58 21.10
C ARG A 331 -24.54 18.31 21.84
N ARG A 332 -25.83 18.15 22.09
CA ARG A 332 -26.39 16.97 22.77
C ARG A 332 -26.06 15.67 22.02
N ILE A 333 -26.17 15.68 20.69
CA ILE A 333 -25.82 14.54 19.83
C ILE A 333 -24.33 14.20 19.93
N LEU A 334 -23.46 15.20 19.82
CA LEU A 334 -22.01 15.02 19.91
C LEU A 334 -21.58 14.49 21.29
N ASP A 335 -22.21 14.97 22.37
CA ASP A 335 -21.93 14.52 23.74
C ASP A 335 -22.44 13.10 24.02
N ALA A 336 -23.57 12.74 23.42
CA ALA A 336 -24.12 11.39 23.55
C ALA A 336 -23.30 10.34 22.76
N ASP A 337 -22.76 10.73 21.60
CA ASP A 337 -22.08 9.80 20.70
C ASP A 337 -20.58 9.67 20.96
N HIS A 338 -19.96 10.68 21.56
CA HIS A 338 -18.50 10.73 21.73
C HIS A 338 -18.12 11.10 23.16
N PHE A 339 -17.36 10.26 23.80
CA PHE A 339 -16.77 10.56 25.09
C PHE A 339 -15.53 11.44 24.95
N GLY A 340 -15.39 12.45 25.80
CA GLY A 340 -14.29 13.43 25.72
C GLY A 340 -14.34 14.26 24.46
N LEU A 341 -13.18 14.55 23.87
CA LEU A 341 -13.00 15.29 22.62
C LEU A 341 -13.54 16.72 22.63
N GLU A 342 -13.53 17.41 23.80
CA GLU A 342 -14.19 18.70 24.02
C GLU A 342 -13.74 19.79 23.03
N LYS A 343 -12.44 19.90 22.75
CA LYS A 343 -11.91 20.86 21.76
C LYS A 343 -12.45 20.58 20.35
N ILE A 344 -12.53 19.29 19.97
CA ILE A 344 -13.01 18.85 18.66
C ILE A 344 -14.51 19.13 18.53
N LYS A 345 -15.28 18.78 19.55
CA LYS A 345 -16.72 19.09 19.60
C LYS A 345 -16.99 20.60 19.50
N SER A 346 -16.20 21.42 20.20
CA SER A 346 -16.30 22.88 20.12
C SER A 346 -16.07 23.37 18.69
N ARG A 347 -15.02 22.89 18.00
CA ARG A 347 -14.75 23.23 16.59
C ARG A 347 -15.89 22.79 15.65
N ILE A 348 -16.44 21.60 15.86
CA ILE A 348 -17.60 21.13 15.09
C ILE A 348 -18.81 22.03 15.33
N ILE A 349 -19.07 22.45 16.58
CA ILE A 349 -20.18 23.35 16.92
C ILE A 349 -19.97 24.72 16.30
N GLU A 350 -18.76 25.27 16.29
CA GLU A 350 -18.40 26.54 15.62
C GLU A 350 -18.70 26.44 14.11
N TYR A 351 -18.26 25.36 13.48
CA TYR A 351 -18.55 25.08 12.06
C TYR A 351 -20.05 25.01 11.77
N LEU A 352 -20.82 24.28 12.59
CA LEU A 352 -22.28 24.19 12.44
C LEU A 352 -22.97 25.53 12.68
N ALA A 353 -22.46 26.36 13.60
CA ALA A 353 -22.99 27.72 13.83
C ALA A 353 -22.77 28.64 12.62
N VAL A 354 -21.58 28.58 11.99
CA VAL A 354 -21.31 29.32 10.74
C VAL A 354 -22.26 28.85 9.63
N ARG A 355 -22.42 27.53 9.46
CA ARG A 355 -23.37 26.96 8.48
C ARG A 355 -24.82 27.35 8.74
N LYS A 356 -25.22 27.50 10.00
CA LYS A 356 -26.55 28.01 10.36
C LYS A 356 -26.76 29.48 9.98
N LEU A 357 -25.75 30.32 10.24
CA LEU A 357 -25.82 31.77 9.98
C LEU A 357 -25.66 32.11 8.50
N ALA A 358 -24.84 31.32 7.80
CA ALA A 358 -24.56 31.48 6.37
C ALA A 358 -24.76 30.17 5.61
N PRO A 359 -26.00 29.72 5.36
CA PRO A 359 -26.28 28.42 4.71
C PRO A 359 -25.72 28.29 3.30
N GLN A 360 -25.49 29.41 2.62
CA GLN A 360 -24.88 29.47 1.27
C GLN A 360 -23.42 29.93 1.32
N GLY A 361 -22.88 30.16 2.51
CA GLY A 361 -21.49 30.62 2.70
C GLY A 361 -20.48 29.56 2.30
N LYS A 362 -19.32 30.02 1.81
CA LYS A 362 -18.15 29.19 1.51
C LYS A 362 -17.51 28.82 2.84
N ALA A 363 -17.93 27.70 3.46
CA ALA A 363 -17.27 27.19 4.67
C ALA A 363 -16.12 26.25 4.29
N PRO A 364 -15.01 26.25 5.03
CA PRO A 364 -13.91 25.31 4.81
C PRO A 364 -14.40 23.87 4.98
N ILE A 365 -13.68 22.94 4.39
CA ILE A 365 -13.97 21.51 4.49
C ILE A 365 -13.34 20.98 5.76
N LEU A 366 -14.11 20.39 6.65
CA LEU A 366 -13.55 19.75 7.83
C LEU A 366 -12.74 18.51 7.44
N CYS A 367 -11.47 18.46 7.82
CA CYS A 367 -10.62 17.30 7.64
C CYS A 367 -10.19 16.72 9.00
N PHE A 368 -10.68 15.54 9.31
CA PHE A 368 -10.31 14.79 10.52
C PHE A 368 -9.04 14.00 10.28
N VAL A 369 -7.96 14.39 10.98
CA VAL A 369 -6.64 13.77 10.85
C VAL A 369 -6.28 13.04 12.12
N GLY A 370 -5.81 11.80 12.01
CA GLY A 370 -5.35 11.03 13.17
C GLY A 370 -5.31 9.55 12.94
N PRO A 371 -4.83 8.78 13.91
CA PRO A 371 -4.65 7.34 13.79
C PRO A 371 -5.96 6.60 13.52
N PRO A 372 -5.90 5.36 13.04
CA PRO A 372 -7.09 4.55 12.83
C PRO A 372 -7.81 4.25 14.14
N GLY A 373 -9.15 4.21 14.11
CA GLY A 373 -9.96 3.81 15.26
C GLY A 373 -10.23 4.90 16.30
N VAL A 374 -9.87 6.16 16.02
CA VAL A 374 -10.16 7.31 16.93
C VAL A 374 -11.54 7.96 16.72
N GLY A 375 -12.38 7.37 15.87
CA GLY A 375 -13.76 7.83 15.69
C GLY A 375 -13.98 8.86 14.58
N LYS A 376 -13.06 9.02 13.61
CA LYS A 376 -13.21 9.96 12.49
C LYS A 376 -14.53 9.78 11.73
N THR A 377 -14.86 8.54 11.36
CA THR A 377 -16.09 8.23 10.62
C THR A 377 -17.35 8.46 11.46
N SER A 378 -17.33 8.13 12.75
CA SER A 378 -18.47 8.36 13.65
C SER A 378 -18.73 9.84 13.90
N LEU A 379 -17.70 10.69 13.95
CA LEU A 379 -17.86 12.14 14.04
C LEU A 379 -18.62 12.69 12.82
N GLY A 380 -18.29 12.22 11.60
CA GLY A 380 -19.02 12.60 10.39
C GLY A 380 -20.48 12.17 10.41
N GLN A 381 -20.78 10.97 10.92
CA GLN A 381 -22.15 10.52 11.11
C GLN A 381 -22.91 11.37 12.13
N SER A 382 -22.27 11.78 13.22
CA SER A 382 -22.89 12.63 14.24
C SER A 382 -23.15 14.05 13.72
N ILE A 383 -22.24 14.58 12.87
CA ILE A 383 -22.45 15.86 12.17
C ILE A 383 -23.67 15.76 11.24
N ALA A 384 -23.79 14.67 10.47
CA ALA A 384 -24.92 14.47 9.57
C ALA A 384 -26.26 14.42 10.33
N ARG A 385 -26.30 13.69 11.46
CA ARG A 385 -27.48 13.65 12.36
C ARG A 385 -27.78 15.02 12.94
N ALA A 386 -26.77 15.75 13.38
CA ALA A 386 -26.93 17.11 13.91
C ALA A 386 -27.47 18.09 12.88
N MET A 387 -27.21 17.85 11.60
CA MET A 387 -27.73 18.65 10.47
C MET A 387 -29.07 18.12 9.94
N ASP A 388 -29.57 17.00 10.43
CA ASP A 388 -30.73 16.27 9.88
C ASP A 388 -30.57 15.99 8.37
N ARG A 389 -29.36 15.52 7.96
CA ARG A 389 -29.00 15.23 6.57
C ARG A 389 -28.56 13.79 6.38
N PRO A 390 -28.85 13.18 5.22
CA PRO A 390 -28.32 11.86 4.89
C PRO A 390 -26.80 11.84 4.94
N PHE A 391 -26.24 10.73 5.43
CA PHE A 391 -24.80 10.48 5.47
C PHE A 391 -24.39 9.48 4.41
N VAL A 392 -23.36 9.79 3.65
CA VAL A 392 -22.73 8.86 2.71
C VAL A 392 -21.22 8.91 2.87
N ARG A 393 -20.59 7.73 2.79
CA ARG A 393 -19.13 7.58 2.82
C ARG A 393 -18.65 7.17 1.44
N VAL A 394 -17.66 7.89 0.93
CA VAL A 394 -16.92 7.59 -0.29
C VAL A 394 -15.46 7.33 0.10
N SER A 395 -14.95 6.14 -0.19
CA SER A 395 -13.55 5.79 0.08
C SER A 395 -12.70 6.27 -1.10
N LEU A 396 -11.66 7.04 -0.80
CA LEU A 396 -10.66 7.50 -1.77
C LEU A 396 -9.34 6.72 -1.67
N GLY A 397 -9.24 5.82 -0.68
CA GLY A 397 -8.06 4.98 -0.52
C GLY A 397 -7.92 3.97 -1.66
N GLY A 398 -6.80 4.05 -2.40
CA GLY A 398 -6.54 3.19 -3.55
C GLY A 398 -7.06 3.72 -4.89
N VAL A 399 -7.65 4.90 -4.92
CA VAL A 399 -8.04 5.59 -6.16
C VAL A 399 -6.78 6.12 -6.86
N HIS A 400 -6.57 5.70 -8.10
CA HIS A 400 -5.41 6.08 -8.91
C HIS A 400 -5.80 6.69 -10.26
N ASP A 401 -7.07 6.60 -10.66
CA ASP A 401 -7.61 7.10 -11.92
C ASP A 401 -8.59 8.25 -11.65
N GLU A 402 -8.44 9.35 -12.38
CA GLU A 402 -9.38 10.48 -12.36
C GLU A 402 -10.82 10.05 -12.72
N ALA A 403 -10.94 9.02 -13.58
CA ALA A 403 -12.24 8.50 -13.98
C ALA A 403 -13.05 7.87 -12.82
N GLU A 404 -12.38 7.43 -11.74
CA GLU A 404 -13.11 6.97 -10.55
C GLU A 404 -13.84 8.12 -9.83
N ILE A 405 -13.36 9.36 -9.95
CA ILE A 405 -13.99 10.56 -9.37
C ILE A 405 -15.02 11.17 -10.35
N ARG A 406 -14.60 11.34 -11.62
CA ARG A 406 -15.39 12.00 -12.67
C ARG A 406 -16.21 11.07 -13.55
N GLY A 407 -16.12 9.75 -13.35
CA GLY A 407 -16.81 8.78 -14.20
C GLY A 407 -16.10 8.51 -15.52
N HIS A 408 -16.37 7.35 -16.09
CA HIS A 408 -15.89 6.96 -17.41
C HIS A 408 -16.81 7.52 -18.51
N ARG A 409 -16.27 7.79 -19.67
CA ARG A 409 -17.10 8.16 -20.83
C ARG A 409 -18.05 7.03 -21.16
N ARG A 410 -19.34 7.33 -21.33
CA ARG A 410 -20.42 6.34 -21.58
C ARG A 410 -20.25 5.47 -22.84
N THR A 411 -19.27 5.80 -23.69
CA THR A 411 -18.94 5.03 -24.89
C THR A 411 -18.21 3.72 -24.58
N TYR A 412 -17.69 3.58 -23.37
CA TYR A 412 -17.02 2.34 -22.94
C TYR A 412 -18.03 1.36 -22.36
N ILE A 413 -17.87 0.07 -22.71
CA ILE A 413 -18.70 -1.01 -22.16
C ILE A 413 -18.42 -1.11 -20.64
N GLY A 414 -19.48 -1.08 -19.85
CA GLY A 414 -19.36 -1.13 -18.39
C GLY A 414 -19.04 0.22 -17.74
N ALA A 415 -19.08 1.34 -18.47
CA ALA A 415 -18.91 2.67 -17.90
C ALA A 415 -19.94 2.96 -16.81
N LEU A 416 -19.49 3.62 -15.76
CA LEU A 416 -20.29 4.06 -14.62
C LEU A 416 -19.98 5.53 -14.30
N PRO A 417 -20.92 6.28 -13.69
CA PRO A 417 -20.62 7.58 -13.09
C PRO A 417 -19.53 7.48 -12.05
N GLY A 418 -18.86 8.59 -11.78
CA GLY A 418 -17.84 8.67 -10.73
C GLY A 418 -18.38 8.45 -9.32
N ASN A 419 -17.48 8.13 -8.40
CA ASN A 419 -17.81 7.82 -7.00
C ASN A 419 -18.60 8.93 -6.28
N ILE A 420 -18.43 10.18 -6.69
CA ILE A 420 -19.17 11.32 -6.13
C ILE A 420 -20.66 11.23 -6.52
N ILE A 421 -20.95 11.04 -7.79
CA ILE A 421 -22.33 10.90 -8.29
C ILE A 421 -23.00 9.64 -7.77
N GLN A 422 -22.26 8.53 -7.72
CA GLN A 422 -22.75 7.28 -7.10
C GLN A 422 -23.09 7.50 -5.61
N GLY A 423 -22.26 8.26 -4.90
CA GLY A 423 -22.50 8.65 -3.51
C GLY A 423 -23.78 9.48 -3.35
N ILE A 424 -24.01 10.44 -4.22
CA ILE A 424 -25.24 11.26 -4.22
C ILE A 424 -26.49 10.40 -4.45
N LYS A 425 -26.45 9.51 -5.45
CA LYS A 425 -27.53 8.53 -5.70
C LYS A 425 -27.82 7.70 -4.46
N LYS A 426 -26.78 7.15 -3.82
CA LYS A 426 -26.89 6.35 -2.60
C LYS A 426 -27.48 7.13 -1.42
N ALA A 427 -27.14 8.41 -1.31
CA ALA A 427 -27.69 9.30 -0.29
C ALA A 427 -29.16 9.65 -0.52
N GLY A 428 -29.65 9.57 -1.75
CA GLY A 428 -31.01 9.95 -2.15
C GLY A 428 -31.31 11.45 -1.99
N SER A 429 -30.28 12.27 -1.78
CA SER A 429 -30.41 13.69 -1.55
C SER A 429 -29.14 14.45 -1.92
N ARG A 430 -29.29 15.58 -2.61
CA ARG A 430 -28.15 16.43 -2.98
C ARG A 430 -27.69 17.39 -1.88
N ASN A 431 -28.34 17.42 -0.72
CA ASN A 431 -27.85 18.14 0.47
C ASN A 431 -27.25 17.22 1.54
N CYS A 432 -26.76 16.05 1.14
CA CYS A 432 -26.17 15.07 2.04
C CYS A 432 -24.85 15.56 2.68
N VAL A 433 -24.43 14.88 3.74
CA VAL A 433 -23.06 14.94 4.26
C VAL A 433 -22.28 13.81 3.62
N MET A 434 -21.30 14.16 2.80
CA MET A 434 -20.43 13.22 2.10
C MET A 434 -19.07 13.19 2.78
N MET A 435 -18.73 12.03 3.32
CA MET A 435 -17.41 11.79 3.90
C MET A 435 -16.47 11.17 2.87
N LEU A 436 -15.40 11.89 2.60
CA LEU A 436 -14.29 11.49 1.75
C LEU A 436 -13.24 10.83 2.63
N ASP A 437 -13.26 9.49 2.67
CA ASP A 437 -12.44 8.74 3.60
C ASP A 437 -11.10 8.35 2.97
N GLU A 438 -10.01 8.42 3.77
CA GLU A 438 -8.65 8.09 3.40
C GLU A 438 -8.11 8.93 2.21
N ILE A 439 -8.33 10.26 2.26
CA ILE A 439 -7.86 11.19 1.23
C ILE A 439 -6.31 11.20 1.09
N ASP A 440 -5.60 10.86 2.13
CA ASP A 440 -4.15 10.69 2.17
C ASP A 440 -3.64 9.45 1.38
N LYS A 441 -4.53 8.54 1.03
CA LYS A 441 -4.18 7.31 0.28
C LYS A 441 -4.53 7.36 -1.20
N MET A 442 -4.90 8.53 -1.72
CA MET A 442 -5.04 8.73 -3.17
C MET A 442 -3.68 8.65 -3.82
N GLY A 443 -3.56 7.78 -4.84
CA GLY A 443 -2.34 7.63 -5.63
C GLY A 443 -2.30 8.55 -6.84
N ARG A 444 -1.11 8.76 -7.41
CA ARG A 444 -0.95 9.33 -8.74
C ARG A 444 -0.74 8.19 -9.72
N GLY A 445 -1.59 8.10 -10.75
CA GLY A 445 -1.52 7.09 -11.80
C GLY A 445 -1.00 7.66 -13.11
N VAL A 446 -0.64 6.79 -14.04
CA VAL A 446 -0.28 7.15 -15.43
C VAL A 446 -1.50 7.69 -16.19
N GLN A 447 -2.71 7.42 -15.71
CA GLN A 447 -3.99 7.74 -16.38
C GLN A 447 -4.69 8.99 -15.82
N GLY A 448 -4.00 9.83 -15.07
CA GLY A 448 -4.56 11.09 -14.55
C GLY A 448 -4.20 11.35 -13.07
N ASP A 449 -4.61 12.52 -12.59
CA ASP A 449 -4.43 12.93 -11.20
C ASP A 449 -5.80 13.05 -10.51
N PRO A 450 -6.22 12.06 -9.71
CA PRO A 450 -7.46 12.12 -8.94
C PRO A 450 -7.55 13.35 -8.04
N SER A 451 -6.41 13.89 -7.59
CA SER A 451 -6.36 15.08 -6.74
C SER A 451 -6.84 16.31 -7.50
N ALA A 452 -6.56 16.42 -8.80
CA ALA A 452 -7.05 17.52 -9.64
C ALA A 452 -8.58 17.46 -9.79
N ALA A 453 -9.15 16.26 -9.97
CA ALA A 453 -10.59 16.08 -10.00
C ALA A 453 -11.24 16.44 -8.67
N MET A 454 -10.61 16.08 -7.55
CA MET A 454 -11.10 16.43 -6.22
C MET A 454 -11.04 17.94 -5.96
N LEU A 455 -10.07 18.66 -6.51
CA LEU A 455 -10.04 20.12 -6.40
C LEU A 455 -11.28 20.76 -7.02
N GLU A 456 -11.78 20.28 -8.15
CA GLU A 456 -13.02 20.77 -8.75
C GLU A 456 -14.25 20.44 -7.89
N VAL A 457 -14.33 19.21 -7.37
CA VAL A 457 -15.42 18.77 -6.49
C VAL A 457 -15.49 19.62 -5.21
N LEU A 458 -14.33 19.95 -4.64
CA LEU A 458 -14.20 20.63 -3.36
C LEU A 458 -14.16 22.15 -3.47
N ASP A 459 -13.98 22.69 -4.68
CA ASP A 459 -13.96 24.14 -4.90
C ASP A 459 -15.38 24.71 -4.91
N PRO A 460 -15.76 25.57 -3.95
CA PRO A 460 -17.10 26.19 -3.92
C PRO A 460 -17.41 27.07 -5.13
N GLU A 461 -16.40 27.45 -5.95
CA GLU A 461 -16.60 28.24 -7.17
C GLU A 461 -16.93 27.37 -8.39
N GLN A 462 -16.52 26.10 -8.36
CA GLN A 462 -16.65 25.17 -9.47
C GLN A 462 -17.68 24.06 -9.22
N ASN A 463 -17.88 23.67 -7.96
CA ASN A 463 -18.71 22.52 -7.60
C ASN A 463 -20.21 22.67 -7.93
N GLY A 464 -20.70 23.90 -8.13
CA GLY A 464 -22.07 24.15 -8.57
C GLY A 464 -22.35 23.70 -10.01
N THR A 465 -21.31 23.52 -10.81
CA THR A 465 -21.39 23.08 -12.22
C THR A 465 -20.51 21.85 -12.49
N PHE A 466 -20.35 20.99 -11.50
CA PHE A 466 -19.55 19.78 -11.63
C PHE A 466 -20.05 18.91 -12.78
N ARG A 467 -19.12 18.46 -13.64
CA ARG A 467 -19.43 17.60 -14.77
C ARG A 467 -18.81 16.22 -14.60
N ASP A 468 -19.67 15.24 -14.42
CA ASP A 468 -19.30 13.84 -14.53
C ASP A 468 -19.23 13.42 -16.01
N ASN A 469 -18.21 12.68 -16.41
CA ASN A 469 -17.99 12.28 -17.80
C ASN A 469 -19.04 11.29 -18.31
N TYR A 470 -19.65 10.51 -17.42
CA TYR A 470 -20.73 9.59 -17.76
C TYR A 470 -22.05 10.35 -17.94
N LEU A 471 -22.38 11.24 -17.01
CA LEU A 471 -23.61 12.03 -17.09
C LEU A 471 -23.58 13.01 -18.25
N GLY A 472 -22.46 13.69 -18.48
CA GLY A 472 -22.28 14.67 -19.54
C GLY A 472 -23.10 15.97 -19.35
N VAL A 473 -23.86 16.06 -18.28
CA VAL A 473 -24.63 17.25 -17.87
C VAL A 473 -24.12 17.77 -16.53
N PRO A 474 -24.20 19.08 -16.26
CA PRO A 474 -23.74 19.63 -14.99
C PRO A 474 -24.63 19.14 -13.84
N PHE A 475 -23.99 18.82 -12.71
CA PHE A 475 -24.66 18.48 -11.46
C PHE A 475 -24.17 19.43 -10.34
N ASP A 476 -25.12 20.05 -9.66
CA ASP A 476 -24.82 21.02 -8.61
C ASP A 476 -24.52 20.34 -7.26
N LEU A 477 -23.25 20.38 -6.85
CA LEU A 477 -22.74 19.86 -5.59
C LEU A 477 -22.66 20.92 -4.47
N SER A 478 -23.06 22.16 -4.73
CA SER A 478 -22.89 23.30 -3.80
C SER A 478 -23.57 23.12 -2.44
N ARG A 479 -24.56 22.22 -2.37
CA ARG A 479 -25.30 21.92 -1.12
C ARG A 479 -24.80 20.70 -0.38
N VAL A 480 -23.88 19.95 -0.98
CA VAL A 480 -23.21 18.82 -0.32
C VAL A 480 -22.26 19.37 0.76
N VAL A 481 -22.30 18.76 1.92
CA VAL A 481 -21.33 19.05 2.99
C VAL A 481 -20.23 18.00 2.91
N PHE A 482 -19.08 18.42 2.43
CA PHE A 482 -17.91 17.53 2.35
C PHE A 482 -17.17 17.52 3.68
N ILE A 483 -16.82 16.33 4.13
CA ILE A 483 -15.94 16.08 5.29
C ILE A 483 -14.86 15.12 4.82
N ALA A 484 -13.60 15.43 5.05
CA ALA A 484 -12.48 14.57 4.71
C ALA A 484 -11.94 13.81 5.94
N THR A 485 -11.34 12.66 5.72
CA THR A 485 -10.54 11.97 6.73
C THR A 485 -9.17 11.61 6.19
N ALA A 486 -8.16 11.69 7.05
CA ALA A 486 -6.80 11.28 6.73
C ALA A 486 -6.16 10.60 7.95
N ASN A 487 -5.15 9.78 7.72
CA ASN A 487 -4.30 9.27 8.79
C ASN A 487 -3.03 10.12 8.91
N MET A 488 -2.48 10.61 7.78
CA MET A 488 -1.24 11.38 7.71
C MET A 488 -1.45 12.63 6.84
N LEU A 489 -0.89 13.77 7.26
CA LEU A 489 -1.00 15.03 6.53
C LEU A 489 -0.06 15.11 5.34
N ASP A 490 1.15 14.56 5.47
CA ASP A 490 2.24 14.72 4.51
C ASP A 490 1.95 14.10 3.14
N GLN A 491 0.97 13.21 3.07
CA GLN A 491 0.56 12.54 1.83
C GLN A 491 -0.58 13.28 1.10
N ILE A 492 -1.19 14.27 1.73
CA ILE A 492 -2.26 15.05 1.11
C ILE A 492 -1.63 16.16 0.26
N PRO A 493 -2.02 16.30 -1.03
CA PRO A 493 -1.54 17.39 -1.86
C PRO A 493 -1.83 18.78 -1.28
N GLY A 494 -0.82 19.67 -1.30
CA GLY A 494 -0.90 21.01 -0.73
C GLY A 494 -2.16 21.81 -1.13
N PRO A 495 -2.53 21.86 -2.44
CA PRO A 495 -3.72 22.58 -2.89
C PRO A 495 -5.05 22.08 -2.28
N LEU A 496 -5.12 20.80 -1.89
CA LEU A 496 -6.28 20.25 -1.16
C LEU A 496 -6.24 20.67 0.31
N LEU A 497 -5.06 20.66 0.93
CA LEU A 497 -4.89 21.11 2.33
C LEU A 497 -5.30 22.56 2.52
N ASP A 498 -5.02 23.44 1.57
CA ASP A 498 -5.36 24.87 1.62
C ASP A 498 -6.88 25.13 1.69
N ARG A 499 -7.71 24.16 1.29
CA ARG A 499 -9.16 24.23 1.34
C ARG A 499 -9.77 23.58 2.57
N MET A 500 -8.94 22.97 3.42
CA MET A 500 -9.39 22.17 4.55
C MET A 500 -9.10 22.84 5.90
N GLU A 501 -10.06 22.76 6.78
CA GLU A 501 -9.85 23.03 8.21
C GLU A 501 -9.45 21.72 8.90
N LEU A 502 -8.20 21.67 9.35
CA LEU A 502 -7.62 20.47 9.95
C LEU A 502 -8.03 20.33 11.41
N ILE A 503 -8.65 19.20 11.73
CA ILE A 503 -8.99 18.82 13.10
C ILE A 503 -8.23 17.56 13.46
N SER A 504 -7.17 17.71 14.26
CA SER A 504 -6.33 16.60 14.69
C SER A 504 -6.99 15.82 15.83
N LEU A 505 -7.18 14.53 15.61
CA LEU A 505 -7.60 13.55 16.62
C LEU A 505 -6.39 12.78 17.12
N ALA A 506 -6.09 12.93 18.40
CA ALA A 506 -5.08 12.11 19.05
C ALA A 506 -5.63 10.73 19.46
N GLY A 507 -4.73 9.86 19.88
CA GLY A 507 -5.11 8.61 20.52
C GLY A 507 -5.78 8.82 21.87
N TYR A 508 -6.43 7.76 22.35
CA TYR A 508 -7.09 7.73 23.66
C TYR A 508 -6.17 7.17 24.74
N THR A 509 -6.32 7.69 25.97
CA THR A 509 -5.73 7.08 27.17
C THR A 509 -6.44 5.76 27.53
N GLU A 510 -5.86 4.95 28.40
CA GLU A 510 -6.49 3.70 28.88
C GLU A 510 -7.84 3.97 29.56
N ASP A 511 -7.94 5.05 30.35
CA ASP A 511 -9.18 5.43 31.01
C ASP A 511 -10.25 5.87 30.00
N GLU A 512 -9.88 6.65 28.99
CA GLU A 512 -10.77 7.03 27.90
C GLU A 512 -11.24 5.81 27.11
N LYS A 513 -10.33 4.87 26.78
CA LYS A 513 -10.68 3.61 26.10
C LYS A 513 -11.66 2.78 26.93
N LEU A 514 -11.44 2.71 28.24
CA LEU A 514 -12.34 2.00 29.16
C LEU A 514 -13.74 2.62 29.18
N GLU A 515 -13.83 3.94 29.24
CA GLU A 515 -15.12 4.66 29.20
C GLU A 515 -15.81 4.52 27.83
N ILE A 516 -15.06 4.60 26.74
CA ILE A 516 -15.57 4.37 25.38
C ILE A 516 -16.07 2.93 25.25
N ALA A 517 -15.32 1.95 25.77
CA ALA A 517 -15.71 0.56 25.73
C ALA A 517 -17.02 0.34 26.47
N LYS A 518 -17.16 0.84 27.70
CA LYS A 518 -18.39 0.73 28.52
C LYS A 518 -19.60 1.37 27.86
N ARG A 519 -19.44 2.61 27.33
CA ARG A 519 -20.58 3.38 26.82
C ARG A 519 -21.01 2.95 25.42
N TYR A 520 -20.07 2.53 24.56
CA TYR A 520 -20.34 2.35 23.13
C TYR A 520 -19.99 0.96 22.62
N LEU A 521 -18.75 0.45 22.87
CA LEU A 521 -18.28 -0.76 22.21
C LEU A 521 -18.97 -2.02 22.72
N VAL A 522 -19.17 -2.14 24.03
CA VAL A 522 -19.85 -3.30 24.65
C VAL A 522 -21.25 -3.44 24.07
N ARG A 523 -22.03 -2.37 24.06
CA ARG A 523 -23.38 -2.39 23.49
C ARG A 523 -23.37 -2.75 22.00
N ARG A 524 -22.51 -2.11 21.20
CA ARG A 524 -22.40 -2.38 19.76
C ARG A 524 -22.03 -3.82 19.48
N GLN A 525 -21.10 -4.38 20.28
CA GLN A 525 -20.66 -5.76 20.10
C GLN A 525 -21.69 -6.78 20.61
N LEU A 526 -22.48 -6.47 21.61
CA LEU A 526 -23.64 -7.28 21.99
C LEU A 526 -24.62 -7.37 20.81
N GLU A 527 -25.07 -6.24 20.29
CA GLU A 527 -26.00 -6.16 19.16
C GLU A 527 -25.45 -6.90 17.91
N ALA A 528 -24.16 -6.69 17.59
CA ALA A 528 -23.50 -7.32 16.43
C ALA A 528 -23.37 -8.86 16.55
N ASN A 529 -23.34 -9.40 17.76
CA ASN A 529 -23.27 -10.84 18.01
C ASN A 529 -24.63 -11.47 18.38
N GLY A 530 -25.73 -10.72 18.25
CA GLY A 530 -27.09 -11.22 18.51
C GLY A 530 -27.38 -11.45 19.97
N LEU A 531 -26.66 -10.82 20.88
CA LEU A 531 -26.83 -10.93 22.34
C LEU A 531 -27.53 -9.69 22.91
N THR A 532 -28.27 -9.90 23.97
CA THR A 532 -28.84 -8.81 24.80
C THR A 532 -27.98 -8.58 26.05
N ALA A 533 -28.13 -7.40 26.66
CA ALA A 533 -27.46 -7.10 27.94
C ALA A 533 -27.86 -8.02 29.10
N GLU A 534 -29.01 -8.70 28.98
CA GLU A 534 -29.46 -9.68 29.95
C GLU A 534 -28.75 -11.04 29.79
N GLN A 535 -28.33 -11.35 28.57
CA GLN A 535 -27.68 -12.62 28.22
C GLN A 535 -26.15 -12.60 28.39
N ALA A 536 -25.51 -11.45 28.22
CA ALA A 536 -24.04 -11.36 28.35
C ALA A 536 -23.57 -10.02 28.93
N GLU A 537 -22.58 -10.11 29.81
CA GLU A 537 -21.98 -8.98 30.50
C GLU A 537 -20.47 -9.20 30.67
N ILE A 538 -19.67 -8.14 30.56
CA ILE A 538 -18.25 -8.18 30.88
C ILE A 538 -18.03 -7.39 32.17
N GLU A 539 -17.41 -8.00 33.17
CA GLU A 539 -17.05 -7.32 34.42
C GLU A 539 -16.10 -6.14 34.15
N PRO A 540 -16.21 -5.03 34.91
CA PRO A 540 -15.34 -3.85 34.72
C PRO A 540 -13.85 -4.17 34.78
N ASP A 541 -13.42 -5.07 35.67
CA ASP A 541 -12.02 -5.48 35.82
C ASP A 541 -11.56 -6.35 34.63
N ALA A 542 -12.43 -7.19 34.09
CA ALA A 542 -12.18 -7.98 32.89
C ALA A 542 -12.02 -7.04 31.67
N LEU A 543 -12.87 -6.02 31.54
CA LEU A 543 -12.77 -5.01 30.48
C LEU A 543 -11.48 -4.20 30.59
N LYS A 544 -11.08 -3.82 31.81
CA LYS A 544 -9.82 -3.14 32.09
C LYS A 544 -8.62 -4.00 31.72
N LEU A 545 -8.67 -5.31 32.00
CA LEU A 545 -7.63 -6.25 31.58
C LEU A 545 -7.53 -6.34 30.06
N ILE A 546 -8.65 -6.36 29.32
CA ILE A 546 -8.64 -6.36 27.85
C ILE A 546 -7.95 -5.10 27.31
N VAL A 547 -8.31 -3.92 27.85
CA VAL A 547 -7.69 -2.63 27.44
C VAL A 547 -6.18 -2.67 27.66
N LYS A 548 -5.72 -3.12 28.83
CA LYS A 548 -4.31 -3.03 29.24
C LYS A 548 -3.44 -4.16 28.71
N GLY A 549 -3.94 -5.40 28.73
CA GLY A 549 -3.15 -6.60 28.46
C GLY A 549 -3.26 -7.13 27.02
N TYR A 550 -4.30 -6.75 26.26
CA TYR A 550 -4.56 -7.34 24.94
C TYR A 550 -4.56 -6.32 23.81
N THR A 551 -4.54 -5.01 24.11
CA THR A 551 -4.55 -3.96 23.07
C THR A 551 -3.48 -2.92 23.33
N ARG A 552 -2.73 -2.58 22.27
CA ARG A 552 -1.75 -1.48 22.24
C ARG A 552 -1.92 -0.73 20.93
N GLU A 553 -2.83 0.25 20.94
CA GLU A 553 -3.19 1.06 19.78
C GLU A 553 -3.58 2.47 20.23
N ALA A 554 -3.50 3.44 19.32
CA ALA A 554 -3.95 4.80 19.61
C ALA A 554 -5.47 4.91 19.72
N GLY A 555 -6.20 4.19 18.86
CA GLY A 555 -7.66 4.16 18.84
C GLY A 555 -8.27 3.02 19.65
N VAL A 556 -9.46 2.57 19.23
CA VAL A 556 -10.22 1.49 19.89
C VAL A 556 -10.62 0.37 18.91
N ARG A 557 -10.00 0.29 17.72
CA ARG A 557 -10.39 -0.68 16.68
C ARG A 557 -10.07 -2.13 17.07
N ASN A 558 -8.87 -2.37 17.62
CA ASN A 558 -8.50 -3.70 18.09
C ASN A 558 -9.22 -4.02 19.39
N LEU A 559 -9.42 -3.04 20.27
CA LEU A 559 -10.23 -3.20 21.50
C LEU A 559 -11.64 -3.67 21.14
N GLU A 560 -12.27 -3.06 20.15
CA GLU A 560 -13.60 -3.50 19.66
C GLU A 560 -13.57 -4.94 19.15
N ARG A 561 -12.51 -5.35 18.45
CA ARG A 561 -12.34 -6.72 17.96
C ARG A 561 -12.15 -7.73 19.08
N GLU A 562 -11.34 -7.38 20.09
CA GLU A 562 -11.13 -8.28 21.25
C GLU A 562 -12.41 -8.42 22.08
N ILE A 563 -13.14 -7.33 22.32
CA ILE A 563 -14.49 -7.39 22.95
C ILE A 563 -15.43 -8.27 22.12
N GLY A 564 -15.41 -8.14 20.78
CA GLY A 564 -16.21 -8.99 19.90
C GLY A 564 -15.86 -10.47 19.98
N LYS A 565 -14.57 -10.84 20.18
CA LYS A 565 -14.19 -12.24 20.43
C LYS A 565 -14.78 -12.77 21.73
N VAL A 566 -14.74 -11.96 22.79
CA VAL A 566 -15.32 -12.32 24.10
C VAL A 566 -16.82 -12.56 23.98
N PHE A 567 -17.54 -11.68 23.27
CA PHE A 567 -18.99 -11.88 23.09
C PHE A 567 -19.33 -13.03 22.15
N ARG A 568 -18.50 -13.33 21.14
CA ARG A 568 -18.68 -14.55 20.33
C ARG A 568 -18.57 -15.82 21.18
N HIS A 569 -17.60 -15.87 22.11
CA HIS A 569 -17.50 -16.98 23.05
C HIS A 569 -18.75 -17.10 23.94
N ALA A 570 -19.24 -15.98 24.46
CA ALA A 570 -20.50 -15.96 25.25
C ALA A 570 -21.71 -16.39 24.40
N ALA A 571 -21.75 -15.97 23.11
CA ALA A 571 -22.82 -16.35 22.20
C ALA A 571 -22.89 -17.87 21.96
N VAL A 572 -21.75 -18.55 21.91
CA VAL A 572 -21.70 -20.02 21.80
C VAL A 572 -22.37 -20.65 23.01
N GLN A 573 -22.05 -20.22 24.24
CA GLN A 573 -22.62 -20.78 25.49
C GLN A 573 -24.12 -20.54 25.59
N VAL A 574 -24.59 -19.36 25.17
CA VAL A 574 -26.03 -19.04 25.14
C VAL A 574 -26.74 -19.85 24.05
N ALA A 575 -26.16 -20.01 22.88
CA ALA A 575 -26.74 -20.75 21.76
C ALA A 575 -26.79 -22.27 22.02
N GLU A 576 -25.84 -22.83 22.75
CA GLU A 576 -25.83 -24.23 23.20
C GLU A 576 -26.79 -24.47 24.39
N GLY A 577 -27.37 -23.41 24.96
CA GLY A 577 -28.24 -23.52 26.13
C GLY A 577 -27.50 -23.85 27.42
N SER A 578 -26.17 -23.78 27.46
CA SER A 578 -25.37 -24.09 28.63
C SER A 578 -25.42 -23.00 29.71
N ALA A 579 -25.78 -21.77 29.35
CA ALA A 579 -26.00 -20.65 30.26
C ALA A 579 -27.08 -19.70 29.74
N ALA A 580 -28.00 -19.28 30.61
CA ALA A 580 -29.00 -18.25 30.29
C ALA A 580 -28.39 -16.83 30.32
N LYS A 581 -27.39 -16.61 31.19
CA LYS A 581 -26.59 -15.37 31.28
C LYS A 581 -25.13 -15.75 31.46
N VAL A 582 -24.26 -15.14 30.67
CA VAL A 582 -22.79 -15.28 30.73
C VAL A 582 -22.21 -14.02 31.31
N VAL A 583 -21.56 -14.09 32.47
CA VAL A 583 -20.79 -12.98 33.05
C VAL A 583 -19.31 -13.31 32.86
N VAL A 584 -18.63 -12.51 31.99
CA VAL A 584 -17.22 -12.71 31.70
C VAL A 584 -16.38 -12.05 32.77
N THR A 585 -15.62 -12.85 33.50
CA THR A 585 -14.71 -12.43 34.56
C THR A 585 -13.26 -12.30 34.06
N VAL A 586 -12.37 -11.78 34.90
CA VAL A 586 -10.91 -11.69 34.61
C VAL A 586 -10.30 -13.06 34.25
N LYS A 587 -10.78 -14.15 34.87
CA LYS A 587 -10.26 -15.52 34.63
C LYS A 587 -10.63 -16.03 33.23
N ASP A 588 -11.82 -15.67 32.76
CA ASP A 588 -12.34 -16.13 31.46
C ASP A 588 -11.57 -15.46 30.31
N ILE A 589 -11.07 -14.24 30.52
CA ILE A 589 -10.33 -13.50 29.48
C ILE A 589 -9.11 -14.28 29.00
N ALA A 590 -8.32 -14.86 29.90
CA ALA A 590 -7.14 -15.65 29.51
C ALA A 590 -7.52 -16.93 28.74
N THR A 591 -8.68 -17.52 29.04
CA THR A 591 -9.21 -18.69 28.32
C THR A 591 -9.66 -18.33 26.91
N VAL A 592 -10.30 -17.15 26.73
CA VAL A 592 -10.87 -16.72 25.45
C VAL A 592 -9.84 -16.05 24.53
N LEU A 593 -8.99 -15.19 25.09
CA LEU A 593 -8.05 -14.38 24.34
C LEU A 593 -6.59 -14.89 24.37
N GLY A 594 -6.31 -15.91 25.20
CA GLY A 594 -4.97 -16.40 25.48
C GLY A 594 -4.24 -15.58 26.53
N GLN A 595 -2.93 -15.76 26.67
CA GLN A 595 -2.12 -15.00 27.62
C GLN A 595 -2.06 -13.51 27.20
N PRO A 596 -1.96 -12.58 28.17
CA PRO A 596 -1.75 -11.17 27.89
C PRO A 596 -0.54 -10.96 26.98
N ARG A 597 -0.70 -10.12 25.98
CA ARG A 597 0.36 -9.84 24.99
C ARG A 597 1.31 -8.73 25.41
N PHE A 598 0.86 -7.90 26.36
CA PHE A 598 1.58 -6.71 26.79
C PHE A 598 1.75 -6.78 28.31
N GLU A 599 2.96 -7.07 28.75
CA GLU A 599 3.36 -7.01 30.16
C GLU A 599 4.28 -5.80 30.36
N GLY A 600 4.27 -5.24 31.57
CA GLY A 600 5.04 -4.02 31.88
C GLY A 600 6.55 -4.32 32.06
N GLU A 601 7.27 -4.44 30.95
CA GLU A 601 8.74 -4.73 30.93
C GLU A 601 9.63 -3.54 31.35
N ILE A 602 9.08 -2.34 31.56
CA ILE A 602 9.84 -1.09 31.68
C ILE A 602 10.80 -1.10 32.88
N ALA A 603 10.36 -1.60 34.03
CA ALA A 603 11.14 -1.60 35.24
C ALA A 603 12.39 -2.54 35.19
N GLN A 604 12.34 -3.60 34.42
CA GLN A 604 13.45 -4.55 34.30
C GLN A 604 14.54 -4.06 33.34
N ARG A 605 14.18 -3.31 32.29
CA ARG A 605 15.14 -2.88 31.26
C ARG A 605 16.02 -1.71 31.68
N THR A 606 15.54 -0.84 32.58
CA THR A 606 16.29 0.36 33.03
C THR A 606 17.13 0.17 34.28
N SER A 607 17.24 -1.04 34.81
CA SER A 607 18.03 -1.35 36.00
C SER A 607 19.56 -1.37 35.79
N ILE A 608 19.99 -1.24 34.54
CA ILE A 608 21.42 -1.28 34.16
C ILE A 608 21.84 0.08 33.58
N PRO A 609 23.04 0.60 33.89
CA PRO A 609 23.56 1.81 33.27
C PRO A 609 23.62 1.66 31.74
N GLY A 610 23.33 2.74 31.03
CA GLY A 610 23.34 2.76 29.58
C GLY A 610 21.96 2.57 28.91
N VAL A 611 20.88 2.45 29.68
CA VAL A 611 19.53 2.32 29.13
C VAL A 611 18.69 3.55 29.48
N ALA A 612 18.08 4.17 28.46
CA ALA A 612 17.15 5.28 28.65
C ALA A 612 15.83 5.03 27.92
N THR A 613 14.75 5.56 28.49
CA THR A 613 13.40 5.48 27.90
C THR A 613 13.10 6.74 27.12
N GLY A 614 13.04 6.62 25.81
CA GLY A 614 12.62 7.66 24.89
C GLY A 614 11.13 7.57 24.54
N LEU A 615 10.59 8.64 23.96
CA LEU A 615 9.23 8.70 23.44
C LEU A 615 9.27 8.94 21.93
N ALA A 616 8.62 8.06 21.19
CA ALA A 616 8.48 8.16 19.75
C ALA A 616 7.04 8.52 19.35
N TRP A 617 6.91 9.18 18.21
CA TRP A 617 5.64 9.34 17.51
C TRP A 617 5.60 8.39 16.32
N THR A 618 4.48 7.75 16.12
CA THR A 618 4.22 6.88 14.96
C THR A 618 2.87 7.25 14.34
N PRO A 619 2.63 6.90 13.08
CA PRO A 619 1.33 7.11 12.43
C PRO A 619 0.13 6.49 13.17
N VAL A 620 0.41 5.53 14.04
CA VAL A 620 -0.63 4.84 14.85
C VAL A 620 -0.71 5.36 16.29
N GLY A 621 0.08 6.38 16.64
CA GLY A 621 0.09 7.02 17.97
C GLY A 621 1.49 7.17 18.55
N GLY A 622 1.57 7.54 19.84
CA GLY A 622 2.83 7.55 20.57
C GLY A 622 3.28 6.14 20.96
N ASP A 623 4.58 5.94 21.07
CA ASP A 623 5.18 4.69 21.54
C ASP A 623 6.40 4.95 22.43
N ILE A 624 6.78 3.94 23.21
CA ILE A 624 7.98 3.96 24.04
C ILE A 624 9.13 3.37 23.28
N LEU A 625 10.24 4.04 23.34
CA LEU A 625 11.47 3.67 22.68
C LEU A 625 12.58 3.44 23.72
N PHE A 626 13.08 2.22 23.83
CA PHE A 626 14.27 1.96 24.63
C PHE A 626 15.51 2.25 23.81
N ILE A 627 16.48 2.91 24.45
CA ILE A 627 17.78 3.19 23.89
C ILE A 627 18.79 2.53 24.78
N GLU A 628 19.49 1.56 24.25
CA GLU A 628 20.47 0.74 24.95
C GLU A 628 21.87 1.09 24.44
N ALA A 629 22.73 1.53 25.31
CA ALA A 629 24.12 1.79 25.01
C ALA A 629 25.02 0.81 25.79
N SER A 630 25.97 0.22 25.08
CA SER A 630 26.97 -0.71 25.67
C SER A 630 28.37 -0.31 25.28
N ARG A 631 29.32 -0.59 26.14
CA ARG A 631 30.74 -0.31 25.92
C ARG A 631 31.52 -1.63 25.82
N VAL A 632 32.32 -1.75 24.78
CA VAL A 632 33.22 -2.87 24.57
C VAL A 632 34.67 -2.37 24.36
N PRO A 633 35.70 -3.14 24.65
CA PRO A 633 37.07 -2.79 24.29
C PRO A 633 37.18 -2.51 22.79
N GLY A 634 37.80 -1.41 22.39
CA GLY A 634 37.88 -0.99 21.02
C GLY A 634 38.86 0.15 20.75
N ARG A 635 38.65 0.87 19.66
CA ARG A 635 39.52 1.96 19.20
C ARG A 635 38.77 3.28 19.01
N GLY A 636 37.71 3.49 19.78
CA GLY A 636 36.89 4.71 19.70
C GLY A 636 35.80 4.67 18.62
N GLY A 637 35.47 3.48 18.10
CA GLY A 637 34.40 3.28 17.10
C GLY A 637 33.00 3.42 17.71
N MET A 638 32.01 3.70 16.82
CA MET A 638 30.61 3.74 17.18
C MET A 638 29.82 2.78 16.31
N ILE A 639 29.11 1.85 16.93
CA ILE A 639 28.28 0.86 16.27
C ILE A 639 26.81 1.23 16.52
N LEU A 640 26.03 1.32 15.45
CA LEU A 640 24.62 1.67 15.51
C LEU A 640 23.76 0.56 14.93
N THR A 641 22.77 0.06 15.70
CA THR A 641 21.85 -1.00 15.27
C THR A 641 20.42 -0.67 15.68
N GLY A 642 19.44 -1.32 15.03
CA GLY A 642 18.00 -1.13 15.31
C GLY A 642 17.23 -0.45 14.17
N GLN A 643 17.69 -0.54 12.92
CA GLN A 643 17.08 0.08 11.73
C GLN A 643 16.86 1.61 11.90
N LEU A 644 17.94 2.29 12.25
CA LEU A 644 17.95 3.74 12.41
C LEU A 644 18.07 4.41 11.03
N GLY A 645 17.16 5.33 10.73
CA GLY A 645 17.26 6.24 9.61
C GLY A 645 18.38 7.27 9.78
N ASP A 646 18.66 8.04 8.75
CA ASP A 646 19.81 8.95 8.71
C ASP A 646 19.74 10.04 9.78
N VAL A 647 18.55 10.66 9.98
CA VAL A 647 18.35 11.70 10.99
C VAL A 647 18.59 11.16 12.41
N MET A 648 18.16 9.94 12.68
CA MET A 648 18.38 9.33 13.99
C MET A 648 19.84 8.95 14.22
N ARG A 649 20.57 8.53 13.17
CA ARG A 649 22.03 8.28 13.23
C ARG A 649 22.80 9.55 13.52
N GLU A 650 22.46 10.65 12.85
CA GLU A 650 23.02 11.98 13.13
C GLU A 650 22.75 12.41 14.58
N SER A 651 21.56 12.15 15.11
CA SER A 651 21.20 12.45 16.50
C SER A 651 22.09 11.70 17.51
N VAL A 652 22.41 10.41 17.24
CA VAL A 652 23.38 9.67 18.08
C VAL A 652 24.76 10.26 17.98
N GLN A 653 25.23 10.65 16.79
CA GLN A 653 26.54 11.29 16.61
C GLN A 653 26.64 12.64 17.33
N ALA A 654 25.58 13.44 17.25
CA ALA A 654 25.48 14.70 17.96
C ALA A 654 25.51 14.49 19.48
N ALA A 655 24.77 13.51 19.99
CA ALA A 655 24.77 13.14 21.41
C ALA A 655 26.17 12.70 21.88
N MET A 656 26.84 11.84 21.12
CA MET A 656 28.20 11.38 21.45
C MET A 656 29.20 12.55 21.45
N THR A 657 29.13 13.42 20.42
CA THR A 657 29.99 14.61 20.36
C THR A 657 29.78 15.51 21.55
N LEU A 658 28.53 15.69 21.98
CA LEU A 658 28.20 16.51 23.14
C LEU A 658 28.69 15.87 24.45
N VAL A 659 28.59 14.55 24.63
CA VAL A 659 29.16 13.84 25.78
C VAL A 659 30.68 14.01 25.81
N LYS A 660 31.36 13.81 24.68
CA LYS A 660 32.82 14.02 24.58
C LYS A 660 33.24 15.44 24.95
N SER A 661 32.53 16.45 24.46
CA SER A 661 32.83 17.85 24.75
C SER A 661 32.64 18.24 26.22
N ARG A 662 31.83 17.48 26.97
CA ARG A 662 31.50 17.68 28.37
C ARG A 662 32.10 16.63 29.30
N ALA A 663 33.00 15.79 28.81
CA ALA A 663 33.58 14.68 29.56
C ALA A 663 34.14 15.11 30.93
N SER A 664 34.88 16.22 30.98
CA SER A 664 35.44 16.75 32.25
C SER A 664 34.35 17.16 33.25
N GLN A 665 33.26 17.78 32.77
CA GLN A 665 32.13 18.22 33.62
C GLN A 665 31.33 17.03 34.16
N LEU A 666 31.25 15.97 33.37
CA LEU A 666 30.54 14.73 33.69
C LEU A 666 31.39 13.74 34.51
N GLY A 667 32.68 14.05 34.74
CA GLY A 667 33.60 13.16 35.43
C GLY A 667 34.02 11.93 34.64
N ILE A 668 33.94 12.02 33.31
CA ILE A 668 34.27 10.93 32.38
C ILE A 668 35.74 11.03 31.97
N ASP A 669 36.53 9.95 32.15
CA ASP A 669 37.90 9.88 31.66
C ASP A 669 37.94 9.94 30.12
N PRO A 670 38.60 10.95 29.53
CA PRO A 670 38.72 11.07 28.07
C PRO A 670 39.37 9.85 27.38
N GLN A 671 40.23 9.10 28.09
CA GLN A 671 40.83 7.90 27.53
C GLN A 671 39.84 6.77 27.23
N LEU A 672 38.69 6.78 27.88
CA LEU A 672 37.63 5.81 27.61
C LEU A 672 37.12 5.88 26.15
N PHE A 673 37.14 7.09 25.57
CA PHE A 673 36.71 7.26 24.18
C PHE A 673 37.68 6.72 23.13
N GLU A 674 38.94 6.56 23.51
CA GLU A 674 39.96 6.02 22.60
C GLU A 674 40.15 4.49 22.76
N LYS A 675 39.86 3.97 23.97
CA LYS A 675 40.07 2.55 24.31
C LYS A 675 38.81 1.69 24.25
N SER A 676 37.67 2.28 23.89
CA SER A 676 36.38 1.57 23.87
C SER A 676 35.58 1.95 22.66
N ASP A 677 34.95 0.95 22.04
CA ASP A 677 33.85 1.16 21.07
C ASP A 677 32.53 1.22 21.83
N ILE A 678 31.65 2.08 21.37
CA ILE A 678 30.32 2.25 21.95
C ILE A 678 29.29 1.75 20.96
N HIS A 679 28.49 0.80 21.42
CA HIS A 679 27.40 0.25 20.64
C HIS A 679 26.07 0.84 21.16
N VAL A 680 25.33 1.54 20.29
CA VAL A 680 23.98 2.01 20.58
C VAL A 680 23.00 1.17 19.81
N HIS A 681 22.09 0.54 20.52
CA HIS A 681 21.04 -0.30 19.99
C HIS A 681 19.66 0.25 20.35
N VAL A 682 18.76 0.28 19.38
CA VAL A 682 17.36 0.63 19.62
C VAL A 682 16.51 -0.58 19.25
N PRO A 683 16.04 -1.36 20.25
CA PRO A 683 15.22 -2.57 20.01
C PRO A 683 13.97 -2.32 19.17
N ALA A 684 13.30 -3.42 18.76
CA ALA A 684 12.18 -3.44 17.81
C ALA A 684 12.63 -3.26 16.35
N GLY A 685 13.53 -4.13 15.88
CA GLY A 685 14.13 -4.10 14.53
C GLY A 685 13.17 -4.32 13.36
N ALA A 686 11.89 -4.69 13.61
CA ALA A 686 10.88 -4.83 12.57
C ALA A 686 10.31 -3.48 12.06
N THR A 687 10.57 -2.38 12.78
CA THR A 687 10.03 -1.05 12.42
C THR A 687 11.18 -0.08 12.20
N PRO A 688 11.31 0.53 11.01
CA PRO A 688 12.25 1.60 10.76
C PRO A 688 11.99 2.79 11.70
N LYS A 689 13.05 3.37 12.23
CA LYS A 689 12.99 4.50 13.17
C LYS A 689 13.80 5.66 12.63
N ASP A 690 13.16 6.81 12.48
CA ASP A 690 13.85 8.03 12.07
C ASP A 690 13.29 9.25 12.79
N GLY A 691 14.13 10.27 12.95
CA GLY A 691 13.77 11.55 13.53
C GLY A 691 14.71 12.05 14.64
N PRO A 692 14.77 13.37 14.85
CA PRO A 692 15.70 14.00 15.79
C PRO A 692 15.24 13.93 17.25
N SER A 693 14.00 13.56 17.51
CA SER A 693 13.34 13.68 18.82
C SER A 693 13.87 12.74 19.91
N ALA A 694 14.72 11.78 19.56
CA ALA A 694 15.39 10.88 20.51
C ALA A 694 16.71 11.44 21.08
N GLY A 695 17.13 12.63 20.69
CA GLY A 695 18.43 13.21 21.04
C GLY A 695 18.70 13.29 22.55
N VAL A 696 17.72 13.76 23.35
CA VAL A 696 17.83 13.79 24.81
C VAL A 696 18.00 12.38 25.38
N ALA A 697 17.25 11.42 24.90
CA ALA A 697 17.34 10.04 25.39
C ALA A 697 18.65 9.36 24.98
N MET A 698 19.17 9.63 23.77
CA MET A 698 20.48 9.18 23.31
C MET A 698 21.60 9.75 24.19
N TYR A 699 21.54 11.07 24.45
CA TYR A 699 22.53 11.75 25.34
C TYR A 699 22.48 11.20 26.76
N THR A 700 21.30 10.95 27.30
CA THR A 700 21.10 10.39 28.64
C THR A 700 21.61 8.96 28.74
N ALA A 701 21.31 8.09 27.76
CA ALA A 701 21.80 6.71 27.73
C ALA A 701 23.33 6.64 27.67
N LEU A 702 23.94 7.45 26.79
CA LEU A 702 25.40 7.53 26.67
C LEU A 702 26.06 8.07 27.94
N THR A 703 25.47 9.10 28.54
CA THR A 703 25.98 9.66 29.82
C THR A 703 25.84 8.65 30.96
N SER A 704 24.70 7.98 31.06
CA SER A 704 24.44 6.91 32.02
C SER A 704 25.51 5.81 31.93
N LEU A 705 25.77 5.31 30.70
CA LEU A 705 26.79 4.29 30.44
C LEU A 705 28.18 4.72 30.91
N LEU A 706 28.60 5.94 30.53
CA LEU A 706 29.95 6.41 30.72
C LEU A 706 30.21 6.90 32.15
N THR A 707 29.14 7.29 32.88
CA THR A 707 29.22 7.65 34.32
C THR A 707 28.89 6.50 35.25
N ASN A 708 28.50 5.33 34.70
CA ASN A 708 28.04 4.14 35.42
C ASN A 708 26.90 4.44 36.42
N ARG A 709 25.93 5.29 36.00
CA ARG A 709 24.75 5.66 36.78
C ARG A 709 23.51 5.21 36.07
N THR A 710 22.58 4.56 36.77
CA THR A 710 21.31 4.10 36.20
C THR A 710 20.37 5.26 35.89
N VAL A 711 19.60 5.12 34.84
CA VAL A 711 18.49 6.03 34.55
C VAL A 711 17.27 5.60 35.36
N ARG A 712 16.52 6.53 35.88
CA ARG A 712 15.29 6.27 36.66
C ARG A 712 14.28 5.53 35.78
N SER A 713 13.79 4.42 36.26
CA SER A 713 12.84 3.55 35.53
C SER A 713 11.45 4.15 35.31
N ASP A 714 11.10 5.14 36.14
CA ASP A 714 9.80 5.83 36.11
C ASP A 714 9.76 7.04 35.14
N THR A 715 10.84 7.29 34.41
CA THR A 715 11.03 8.52 33.63
C THR A 715 11.21 8.23 32.14
N ALA A 716 10.44 8.92 31.29
CA ALA A 716 10.66 8.95 29.84
C ALA A 716 11.03 10.38 29.38
N MET A 717 11.64 10.46 28.20
CA MET A 717 12.13 11.73 27.69
C MET A 717 11.99 11.83 26.17
N THR A 718 11.83 13.07 25.68
CA THR A 718 11.91 13.38 24.25
C THR A 718 12.50 14.79 24.07
N GLY A 719 13.15 15.01 22.97
CA GLY A 719 13.72 16.30 22.63
C GLY A 719 14.86 16.15 21.63
N GLU A 720 14.95 17.07 20.71
CA GLU A 720 16.13 17.22 19.86
C GLU A 720 17.24 17.97 20.64
N ILE A 721 18.48 17.65 20.38
CA ILE A 721 19.62 18.30 21.03
C ILE A 721 20.50 19.03 20.02
N SER A 722 21.00 20.18 20.43
CA SER A 722 22.04 20.90 19.70
C SER A 722 23.43 20.58 20.24
N LEU A 723 24.48 20.75 19.43
CA LEU A 723 25.88 20.61 19.88
C LEU A 723 26.29 21.59 21.00
N ARG A 724 25.46 22.59 21.31
CA ARG A 724 25.64 23.53 22.43
C ARG A 724 24.88 23.08 23.67
N GLY A 725 24.22 21.93 23.65
CA GLY A 725 23.47 21.38 24.76
C GLY A 725 22.10 22.02 24.99
N LEU A 726 21.54 22.72 24.02
CA LEU A 726 20.14 23.17 24.05
C LEU A 726 19.20 22.02 23.69
N VAL A 727 18.06 21.98 24.37
CA VAL A 727 16.97 21.05 24.05
C VAL A 727 15.96 21.79 23.15
N LEU A 728 15.80 21.29 21.94
CA LEU A 728 14.95 21.88 20.90
C LEU A 728 13.55 21.26 20.89
N PRO A 729 12.52 22.02 20.47
CA PRO A 729 11.15 21.54 20.44
C PRO A 729 10.95 20.42 19.40
N VAL A 730 10.02 19.52 19.70
CA VAL A 730 9.69 18.36 18.85
C VAL A 730 8.18 18.25 18.66
N GLY A 731 7.77 17.53 17.63
CA GLY A 731 6.36 17.25 17.35
C GLY A 731 5.79 16.06 18.12
N GLY A 732 4.46 15.91 18.10
CA GLY A 732 3.77 14.75 18.65
C GLY A 732 3.78 14.67 20.17
N ILE A 733 3.83 15.79 20.87
CA ILE A 733 3.90 15.86 22.35
C ILE A 733 2.72 15.16 23.01
N LYS A 734 1.52 15.41 22.51
CA LYS A 734 0.29 14.82 23.06
C LYS A 734 0.34 13.29 22.99
N GLU A 735 0.65 12.73 21.82
CA GLU A 735 0.73 11.29 21.60
C GLU A 735 1.84 10.65 22.44
N LYS A 736 3.00 11.30 22.53
CA LYS A 736 4.14 10.85 23.33
C LYS A 736 3.80 10.79 24.81
N VAL A 737 3.14 11.82 25.33
CA VAL A 737 2.73 11.88 26.75
C VAL A 737 1.64 10.86 27.06
N VAL A 738 0.67 10.67 26.15
CA VAL A 738 -0.35 9.63 26.28
C VAL A 738 0.31 8.24 26.33
N ALA A 739 1.30 7.97 25.49
CA ALA A 739 2.03 6.71 25.52
C ALA A 739 2.82 6.51 26.83
N ALA A 740 3.45 7.56 27.36
CA ALA A 740 4.13 7.51 28.64
C ALA A 740 3.16 7.21 29.80
N ALA A 741 1.99 7.84 29.82
CA ALA A 741 0.95 7.57 30.80
C ALA A 741 0.41 6.13 30.70
N ALA A 742 0.14 5.64 29.49
CA ALA A 742 -0.32 4.28 29.22
C ALA A 742 0.71 3.22 29.63
N ALA A 743 1.99 3.54 29.59
CA ALA A 743 3.06 2.66 30.04
C ALA A 743 3.27 2.68 31.56
N GLY A 744 2.51 3.48 32.30
CA GLY A 744 2.59 3.59 33.75
C GLY A 744 3.82 4.36 34.25
N LEU A 745 4.45 5.15 33.41
CA LEU A 745 5.51 6.07 33.81
C LEU A 745 4.96 7.17 34.72
N LYS A 746 5.81 7.75 35.51
CA LYS A 746 5.43 8.82 36.46
C LYS A 746 5.95 10.18 36.05
N ARG A 747 7.02 10.21 35.27
CA ARG A 747 7.74 11.45 34.94
C ARG A 747 8.02 11.53 33.46
N VAL A 748 7.79 12.70 32.88
CA VAL A 748 8.05 12.94 31.46
C VAL A 748 8.90 14.21 31.31
N MET A 749 10.02 14.08 30.62
CA MET A 749 10.94 15.17 30.34
C MET A 749 10.70 15.67 28.91
N LEU A 750 10.35 16.93 28.78
CA LEU A 750 9.94 17.58 27.53
C LEU A 750 10.72 18.88 27.29
N PRO A 751 10.94 19.29 26.03
CA PRO A 751 11.55 20.60 25.76
C PRO A 751 10.68 21.74 26.30
N ALA A 752 11.31 22.71 26.97
CA ALA A 752 10.60 23.85 27.57
C ALA A 752 9.75 24.64 26.56
N ARG A 753 10.20 24.70 25.30
CA ARG A 753 9.44 25.35 24.21
C ARG A 753 8.15 24.62 23.81
N ASN A 754 8.02 23.36 24.16
CA ASN A 754 6.78 22.57 23.96
C ASN A 754 5.76 22.79 25.10
N LYS A 755 6.02 23.68 26.06
CA LYS A 755 5.04 24.04 27.09
C LYS A 755 3.73 24.62 26.51
N ARG A 756 3.80 25.16 25.30
CA ARG A 756 2.62 25.60 24.52
C ARG A 756 1.65 24.47 24.19
N ASP A 757 2.16 23.24 24.08
CA ASP A 757 1.41 22.03 23.71
C ASP A 757 0.77 21.37 24.95
N TYR A 758 1.04 21.89 26.16
CA TYR A 758 0.58 21.32 27.44
C TYR A 758 -0.95 21.22 27.53
N ASP A 759 -1.66 22.22 27.02
CA ASP A 759 -3.12 22.26 27.08
C ASP A 759 -3.81 21.31 26.13
N ASP A 760 -3.04 20.73 25.18
CA ASP A 760 -3.52 19.71 24.25
C ASP A 760 -3.45 18.30 24.85
N ILE A 761 -2.70 18.12 25.93
CA ILE A 761 -2.57 16.84 26.62
C ILE A 761 -3.86 16.54 27.40
N PRO A 762 -4.43 15.33 27.29
CA PRO A 762 -5.61 14.94 28.05
C PRO A 762 -5.42 15.11 29.56
N LYS A 763 -6.48 15.54 30.26
CA LYS A 763 -6.42 15.80 31.70
C LYS A 763 -5.98 14.57 32.50
N SER A 764 -6.47 13.38 32.12
CA SER A 764 -6.09 12.11 32.74
C SER A 764 -4.58 11.84 32.68
N ALA A 765 -3.92 12.17 31.57
CA ALA A 765 -2.48 12.03 31.44
C ALA A 765 -1.73 13.13 32.24
N ARG A 766 -2.27 14.36 32.25
CA ARG A 766 -1.67 15.48 33.01
C ARG A 766 -1.68 15.25 34.52
N ASP A 767 -2.77 14.72 35.04
CA ASP A 767 -2.93 14.50 36.48
C ASP A 767 -2.09 13.33 37.02
N ASN A 768 -1.66 12.42 36.13
CA ASN A 768 -0.92 11.21 36.50
C ASN A 768 0.61 11.32 36.26
N LEU A 769 1.10 12.41 35.64
CA LEU A 769 2.47 12.57 35.24
C LEU A 769 3.09 13.87 35.83
N GLU A 770 4.32 13.77 36.29
CA GLU A 770 5.17 14.92 36.59
C GLU A 770 5.87 15.38 35.30
N PHE A 771 5.71 16.67 34.94
CA PHE A 771 6.30 17.28 33.76
C PHE A 771 7.57 18.02 34.12
N ILE A 772 8.70 17.63 33.53
CA ILE A 772 10.00 18.27 33.66
C ILE A 772 10.33 18.96 32.33
N TRP A 773 10.40 20.30 32.38
CA TRP A 773 10.62 21.12 31.19
C TRP A 773 12.10 21.43 31.06
N LEU A 774 12.69 20.98 29.93
CA LEU A 774 14.12 21.05 29.66
C LEU A 774 14.46 22.21 28.71
N GLU A 775 15.39 23.06 29.13
CA GLU A 775 16.06 24.03 28.24
C GLU A 775 17.44 23.51 27.81
N ARG A 776 18.09 22.76 28.69
CA ARG A 776 19.43 22.23 28.48
C ARG A 776 19.52 20.74 28.86
N VAL A 777 20.47 20.06 28.21
CA VAL A 777 20.70 18.62 28.46
C VAL A 777 21.22 18.32 29.86
N ASP A 778 21.83 19.32 30.52
CA ASP A 778 22.32 19.18 31.90
C ASP A 778 21.18 18.95 32.89
N GLU A 779 20.04 19.61 32.65
CA GLU A 779 18.81 19.43 33.43
C GLU A 779 18.26 18.01 33.24
N ALA A 780 18.38 17.45 32.01
CA ALA A 780 17.97 16.09 31.74
C ALA A 780 18.79 15.08 32.54
N ILE A 781 20.12 15.25 32.61
CA ILE A 781 21.02 14.39 33.40
C ILE A 781 20.71 14.49 34.89
N ALA A 782 20.53 15.72 35.40
CA ALA A 782 20.21 15.94 36.81
C ALA A 782 18.87 15.29 37.22
N ALA A 783 17.88 15.30 36.35
CA ALA A 783 16.55 14.75 36.63
C ALA A 783 16.44 13.24 36.37
N ALA A 784 17.18 12.71 35.37
CA ALA A 784 17.05 11.34 34.90
C ALA A 784 17.98 10.35 35.62
N LEU A 785 19.19 10.73 35.96
CA LEU A 785 20.16 9.79 36.57
C LEU A 785 19.98 9.67 38.07
N GLU A 786 19.99 8.43 38.56
CA GLU A 786 20.05 8.18 39.99
C GLU A 786 21.35 8.77 40.58
N PRO A 787 21.36 9.18 41.88
CA PRO A 787 22.58 9.65 42.56
C PRO A 787 23.71 8.61 42.40
N ALA A 788 24.95 9.08 42.24
CA ALA A 788 26.07 8.16 42.27
C ALA A 788 26.08 7.43 43.61
N GLU A 789 26.08 6.10 43.60
CA GLU A 789 26.32 5.35 44.82
C GLU A 789 27.63 5.81 45.42
N ALA A 790 27.60 6.27 46.67
CA ALA A 790 28.80 6.62 47.40
C ALA A 790 29.68 5.36 47.46
N LYS A 791 30.87 5.41 46.83
CA LYS A 791 31.88 4.36 47.03
C LYS A 791 32.09 4.25 48.53
N VAL A 792 31.56 3.18 49.14
CA VAL A 792 32.01 2.74 50.45
C VAL A 792 33.45 2.31 50.22
N GLU A 793 34.41 3.19 50.54
CA GLU A 793 35.80 2.79 50.69
C GLU A 793 35.81 1.70 51.76
N ALA A 794 36.01 0.45 51.31
CA ALA A 794 36.37 -0.61 52.22
C ALA A 794 37.70 -0.20 52.83
N ALA A 795 37.61 0.31 54.06
CA ALA A 795 38.77 0.48 54.91
C ALA A 795 39.29 -0.92 55.26
N GLU A 796 40.45 -1.30 54.67
CA GLU A 796 41.30 -2.36 55.17
C GLU A 796 42.00 -1.94 56.51
#